data_a23822d4ae5815d4e3e4aeb004cd2e67
#
_entry.id   a23822d4ae5815d4e3e4aeb004cd2e67
#
_cell.length_a   1.000
_cell.length_b   1.000
_cell.length_c   1.000
_cell.angle_alpha   90.00
_cell.angle_beta   90.00
_cell.angle_gamma   90.00
#
_symmetry.space_group_name_H-M   'P 1'
#
loop_
_entity.id
_entity.type
_entity.pdbx_description
1 polymer ?
#
loop_
_entity_poly.entity_id
_entity_poly.type
_entity_poly.pdbx_seq_one_letter_code
_entity_poly.pdbx_strand_id
1 'polypeptide(L)'
;MRKLLSLLLLFCLLIPGRSTAENHEPMLISAISLPEGETVSTFCTDTDGGFYLLTTYSLYHYSRGQDAVLQGERLGDRNELAGIYYYRDVLYGITQTHTAVYYDQGNWLILGKNSNAKDELHRCHVTAANGRLFYTYKEDQGTDEDIVCMYAFDLSSGVGEEMQAFDGIEIYADEQKNCLYHLSAANVGALYTLNLENEDELQRIEESIPPFLNSYYNAATQTFYMTTRDGLYSWDGQNAVELRWKVKGVSRIIPLSNGEIVVVDATNLSVYDFQANVNTASSISVMGFQSVYQRVFTQSSGIEVNEVKQGSGTMVDEIAQRLTNHDSTVDIYAIWSDMGFSAIKKKGYYTNLSQSEVLTNASLELYPAIREVIQDADGTLVAWPFFAYTHLMTEDREILQAYHFEIPSSYDDLLDLIPQIWDSGLLEENGYVMFDTISCCREDLFRTFVRQYIRESQMRGQTPSFSDTEFLRIAKRILTEIPLTDPFPRGEDGEESPLFMLDCVSNRLLEATHAPLAVTAMDTPAVEVELLLLVINPYSEKKNEAIQYLEYLSAKRTTEDYALFTTMTDPAIDPVVHKQYEEACEALEAEKALAQTEPDIPAHQEKISALSDEVMALKQQQVLVSQHAIDNYHGLSDSFVVLLEEDITQSQRMEMLLSRVLEGSLPLNQFSQSADEYIRMMMTE
;
A
#
# COMPACT_ATOMS: atom_id res chain seq x y z
N MET A 1 62.00 -6.93 1.07
CA MET A 1 60.82 -6.25 0.56
C MET A 1 60.30 -6.78 -0.79
N ARG A 2 61.11 -6.90 -1.85
CA ARG A 2 60.59 -7.41 -3.17
C ARG A 2 60.05 -8.85 -3.14
N LYS A 3 60.59 -9.77 -2.36
CA LYS A 3 60.09 -11.15 -2.22
C LYS A 3 58.79 -11.24 -1.42
N LEU A 4 58.51 -10.32 -0.48
CA LEU A 4 57.28 -10.25 0.28
C LEU A 4 56.13 -9.69 -0.59
N LEU A 5 56.43 -8.71 -1.46
CA LEU A 5 55.43 -8.16 -2.40
C LEU A 5 55.00 -9.17 -3.46
N SER A 6 55.93 -10.03 -3.92
CA SER A 6 55.63 -11.12 -4.87
C SER A 6 54.77 -12.21 -4.25
N LEU A 7 54.95 -12.51 -2.96
CA LEU A 7 54.13 -13.48 -2.22
C LEU A 7 52.73 -12.94 -1.96
N LEU A 8 52.59 -11.62 -1.66
CA LEU A 8 51.29 -10.98 -1.48
C LEU A 8 50.49 -10.91 -2.81
N LEU A 9 51.18 -10.63 -3.93
CA LEU A 9 50.54 -10.67 -5.26
C LEU A 9 50.13 -12.09 -5.68
N LEU A 10 50.88 -13.13 -5.29
CA LEU A 10 50.52 -14.52 -5.56
C LEU A 10 49.33 -14.96 -4.67
N PHE A 11 49.23 -14.46 -3.45
CA PHE A 11 48.08 -14.73 -2.56
C PHE A 11 46.83 -14.02 -3.01
N CYS A 12 46.93 -12.83 -3.65
CA CYS A 12 45.76 -12.16 -4.26
C CYS A 12 45.30 -12.83 -5.57
N LEU A 13 46.13 -13.63 -6.22
CA LEU A 13 45.78 -14.42 -7.43
C LEU A 13 45.25 -15.83 -7.10
N LEU A 14 45.34 -16.26 -5.84
CA LEU A 14 44.85 -17.56 -5.37
C LEU A 14 43.57 -17.45 -4.51
N ILE A 15 43.01 -16.27 -4.32
CA ILE A 15 41.62 -16.11 -3.90
C ILE A 15 40.80 -16.54 -5.14
N PRO A 16 40.09 -17.69 -5.11
CA PRO A 16 39.15 -18.00 -6.19
C PRO A 16 38.29 -16.76 -6.28
N GLY A 17 38.31 -16.14 -7.47
CA GLY A 17 37.50 -14.99 -7.71
C GLY A 17 36.10 -15.34 -7.23
N ARG A 18 35.59 -14.62 -6.23
CA ARG A 18 34.14 -14.55 -6.06
C ARG A 18 33.69 -14.13 -7.45
N SER A 19 33.07 -15.05 -8.18
CA SER A 19 32.30 -14.71 -9.33
C SER A 19 31.35 -13.63 -8.80
N THR A 20 31.58 -12.39 -9.15
CA THR A 20 30.51 -11.42 -9.11
C THR A 20 29.46 -12.07 -9.97
N ALA A 21 28.45 -12.67 -9.35
CA ALA A 21 27.27 -13.10 -10.06
C ALA A 21 26.87 -11.83 -10.84
N GLU A 22 27.05 -11.86 -12.15
CA GLU A 22 26.50 -10.84 -13.01
C GLU A 22 25.04 -10.78 -12.60
N ASN A 23 24.55 -9.59 -12.34
CA ASN A 23 23.14 -9.36 -12.02
C ASN A 23 22.33 -9.80 -13.25
N HIS A 24 21.97 -11.09 -13.30
CA HIS A 24 21.07 -11.59 -14.32
C HIS A 24 19.66 -11.27 -13.86
N GLU A 25 19.01 -10.36 -14.55
CA GLU A 25 17.57 -10.19 -14.36
C GLU A 25 16.84 -11.38 -14.97
N PRO A 26 15.99 -12.03 -14.19
CA PRO A 26 15.21 -13.17 -14.68
C PRO A 26 14.17 -12.70 -15.70
N MET A 27 13.84 -13.57 -16.67
CA MET A 27 12.86 -13.26 -17.69
C MET A 27 11.43 -13.41 -17.15
N LEU A 28 10.60 -12.40 -17.30
CA LEU A 28 9.16 -12.48 -17.03
C LEU A 28 8.50 -13.40 -18.08
N ILE A 29 7.81 -14.40 -17.62
CA ILE A 29 7.04 -15.30 -18.49
C ILE A 29 5.59 -14.86 -18.58
N SER A 30 5.01 -14.49 -17.44
CA SER A 30 3.60 -14.14 -17.32
C SER A 30 3.38 -13.14 -16.19
N ALA A 31 2.46 -12.22 -16.39
CA ALA A 31 1.94 -11.34 -15.35
C ALA A 31 0.45 -11.63 -15.18
N ILE A 32 0.04 -11.89 -13.94
CA ILE A 32 -1.33 -12.20 -13.57
C ILE A 32 -1.80 -11.06 -12.68
N SER A 33 -2.82 -10.32 -13.13
CA SER A 33 -3.48 -9.33 -12.29
C SER A 33 -4.63 -10.01 -11.56
N LEU A 34 -4.67 -9.84 -10.24
CA LEU A 34 -5.84 -10.25 -9.47
C LEU A 34 -6.99 -9.29 -9.74
N PRO A 35 -8.24 -9.74 -9.59
CA PRO A 35 -9.39 -8.86 -9.59
C PRO A 35 -9.22 -7.73 -8.57
N GLU A 36 -9.75 -6.57 -8.88
CA GLU A 36 -9.70 -5.40 -8.01
C GLU A 36 -10.30 -5.72 -6.63
N GLY A 37 -9.63 -5.30 -5.55
CA GLY A 37 -10.03 -5.62 -4.18
C GLY A 37 -9.53 -6.97 -3.64
N GLU A 38 -9.00 -7.86 -4.50
CA GLU A 38 -8.42 -9.10 -4.04
C GLU A 38 -6.94 -8.97 -3.67
N THR A 39 -6.58 -9.48 -2.50
CA THR A 39 -5.20 -9.59 -2.05
C THR A 39 -4.82 -11.04 -1.76
N VAL A 40 -3.55 -11.37 -1.95
CA VAL A 40 -3.05 -12.73 -1.70
C VAL A 40 -3.03 -13.04 -0.21
N SER A 41 -3.81 -14.03 0.22
CA SER A 41 -3.79 -14.55 1.59
C SER A 41 -2.70 -15.59 1.78
N THR A 42 -2.73 -16.67 0.97
CA THR A 42 -1.74 -17.74 1.02
C THR A 42 -1.67 -18.45 -0.33
N PHE A 43 -0.67 -19.32 -0.48
CA PHE A 43 -0.46 -20.09 -1.72
C PHE A 43 0.27 -21.41 -1.43
N CYS A 44 0.19 -22.31 -2.37
CA CYS A 44 1.04 -23.51 -2.41
C CYS A 44 1.31 -23.93 -3.87
N THR A 45 2.43 -24.59 -4.10
CA THR A 45 2.80 -25.12 -5.42
C THR A 45 2.16 -26.50 -5.65
N ASP A 46 1.84 -26.80 -6.91
CA ASP A 46 1.48 -28.14 -7.34
C ASP A 46 2.71 -28.94 -7.83
N THR A 47 2.48 -30.16 -8.30
CA THR A 47 3.55 -31.05 -8.81
C THR A 47 3.95 -30.75 -10.25
N ASP A 48 3.11 -30.03 -11.01
CA ASP A 48 3.22 -29.85 -12.45
C ASP A 48 3.79 -28.48 -12.86
N GLY A 49 4.32 -27.72 -11.88
CA GLY A 49 4.90 -26.40 -12.11
C GLY A 49 3.88 -25.27 -12.11
N GLY A 50 2.67 -25.55 -11.61
CA GLY A 50 1.65 -24.55 -11.30
C GLY A 50 1.61 -24.23 -9.80
N PHE A 51 0.58 -23.48 -9.42
CA PHE A 51 0.33 -23.16 -8.01
C PHE A 51 -1.15 -22.84 -7.75
N TYR A 52 -1.57 -23.10 -6.53
CA TYR A 52 -2.84 -22.64 -6.00
C TYR A 52 -2.64 -21.34 -5.24
N LEU A 53 -3.52 -20.41 -5.47
CA LEU A 53 -3.52 -19.09 -4.84
C LEU A 53 -4.85 -18.89 -4.13
N LEU A 54 -4.77 -18.65 -2.83
CA LEU A 54 -5.89 -18.22 -2.03
C LEU A 54 -5.81 -16.70 -1.87
N THR A 55 -6.85 -16.01 -2.31
CA THR A 55 -6.99 -14.57 -2.13
C THR A 55 -7.92 -14.29 -0.95
N THR A 56 -8.19 -13.03 -0.70
CA THR A 56 -9.17 -12.59 0.31
C THR A 56 -10.53 -13.25 0.09
N TYR A 57 -10.88 -13.55 -1.16
CA TYR A 57 -12.23 -14.01 -1.52
C TYR A 57 -12.29 -15.31 -2.33
N SER A 58 -11.24 -15.71 -3.03
CA SER A 58 -11.32 -16.76 -4.06
C SER A 58 -10.14 -17.70 -4.01
N LEU A 59 -10.31 -18.88 -4.59
CA LEU A 59 -9.26 -19.86 -4.83
C LEU A 59 -8.97 -19.92 -6.33
N TYR A 60 -7.73 -19.62 -6.71
CA TYR A 60 -7.26 -19.73 -8.10
C TYR A 60 -6.26 -20.86 -8.26
N HIS A 61 -6.27 -21.49 -9.42
CA HIS A 61 -5.21 -22.38 -9.86
C HIS A 61 -4.56 -21.81 -11.11
N TYR A 62 -3.26 -21.65 -11.07
CA TYR A 62 -2.44 -21.27 -12.21
C TYR A 62 -1.74 -22.49 -12.77
N SER A 63 -1.88 -22.72 -14.08
CA SER A 63 -1.09 -23.67 -14.85
C SER A 63 -0.18 -22.92 -15.83
N ARG A 64 1.03 -23.41 -16.04
CA ARG A 64 2.03 -22.75 -16.88
C ARG A 64 1.50 -22.34 -18.24
N GLY A 65 1.66 -21.05 -18.59
CA GLY A 65 1.26 -20.51 -19.89
C GLY A 65 -0.24 -20.36 -20.10
N GLN A 66 -1.03 -20.46 -19.04
CA GLN A 66 -2.47 -20.19 -19.03
C GLN A 66 -2.78 -19.07 -18.06
N ASP A 67 -3.90 -18.39 -18.25
CA ASP A 67 -4.42 -17.46 -17.26
C ASP A 67 -4.84 -18.21 -15.99
N ALA A 68 -4.79 -17.52 -14.85
CA ALA A 68 -5.27 -18.09 -13.60
C ALA A 68 -6.76 -18.42 -13.69
N VAL A 69 -7.11 -19.67 -13.39
CA VAL A 69 -8.49 -20.15 -13.46
C VAL A 69 -9.08 -20.21 -12.07
N LEU A 70 -10.21 -19.55 -11.87
CA LEU A 70 -11.00 -19.62 -10.65
C LEU A 70 -11.42 -21.09 -10.42
N GLN A 71 -11.06 -21.68 -9.28
CA GLN A 71 -11.30 -23.10 -8.99
C GLN A 71 -12.49 -23.33 -8.08
N GLY A 72 -12.89 -22.35 -7.28
CA GLY A 72 -13.98 -22.55 -6.36
C GLY A 72 -14.39 -21.32 -5.59
N GLU A 73 -15.60 -21.40 -5.08
CA GLU A 73 -16.20 -20.40 -4.26
C GLU A 73 -15.67 -20.44 -2.82
N ARG A 74 -15.93 -19.41 -2.07
CA ARG A 74 -15.57 -19.21 -0.66
C ARG A 74 -15.99 -20.37 0.23
N LEU A 75 -15.25 -20.59 1.31
CA LEU A 75 -15.74 -21.16 2.55
C LEU A 75 -16.35 -20.01 3.39
N GLY A 76 -17.68 -19.84 3.36
CA GLY A 76 -18.37 -18.82 4.15
C GLY A 76 -18.25 -17.38 3.61
N ASP A 77 -18.75 -16.39 4.36
CA ASP A 77 -18.82 -14.97 3.97
C ASP A 77 -17.44 -14.28 3.91
N ARG A 78 -16.45 -14.82 4.58
CA ARG A 78 -15.04 -14.50 4.47
C ARG A 78 -14.30 -15.78 4.21
N ASN A 79 -13.13 -15.68 3.57
CA ASN A 79 -12.30 -16.83 3.39
C ASN A 79 -11.82 -17.38 4.74
N GLU A 80 -12.49 -18.39 5.24
CA GLU A 80 -12.19 -19.00 6.55
C GLU A 80 -10.90 -19.81 6.55
N LEU A 81 -10.18 -19.87 5.42
CA LEU A 81 -8.91 -20.60 5.33
C LEU A 81 -7.74 -19.72 5.78
N ALA A 82 -7.00 -20.22 6.76
CA ALA A 82 -5.77 -19.59 7.26
C ALA A 82 -4.51 -20.07 6.51
N GLY A 83 -4.56 -21.23 5.86
CA GLY A 83 -3.46 -21.80 5.08
C GLY A 83 -3.90 -22.91 4.15
N ILE A 84 -3.15 -23.12 3.05
CA ILE A 84 -3.37 -24.21 2.08
C ILE A 84 -2.07 -24.94 1.77
N TYR A 85 -2.17 -26.22 1.40
CA TYR A 85 -1.05 -27.04 0.93
C TYR A 85 -1.51 -28.12 -0.03
N TYR A 86 -0.76 -28.30 -1.13
CA TYR A 86 -1.04 -29.35 -2.12
C TYR A 86 -0.14 -30.57 -1.87
N TYR A 87 -0.78 -31.72 -1.67
CA TYR A 87 -0.08 -32.95 -1.37
C TYR A 87 -0.76 -34.17 -1.99
N ARG A 88 -0.02 -34.96 -2.76
CA ARG A 88 -0.49 -36.19 -3.43
C ARG A 88 -1.81 -35.97 -4.18
N ASP A 89 -1.82 -34.98 -5.06
CA ASP A 89 -2.95 -34.62 -5.94
C ASP A 89 -4.22 -34.13 -5.21
N VAL A 90 -4.09 -33.77 -3.93
CA VAL A 90 -5.19 -33.23 -3.14
C VAL A 90 -4.76 -31.85 -2.53
N LEU A 91 -5.62 -30.86 -2.65
CA LEU A 91 -5.44 -29.59 -1.97
C LEU A 91 -6.08 -29.65 -0.58
N TYR A 92 -5.26 -29.41 0.43
CA TYR A 92 -5.67 -29.35 1.83
C TYR A 92 -5.68 -27.91 2.33
N GLY A 93 -6.50 -27.63 3.34
CA GLY A 93 -6.56 -26.32 3.99
C GLY A 93 -6.73 -26.46 5.49
N ILE A 94 -6.34 -25.40 6.20
CA ILE A 94 -6.65 -25.19 7.62
C ILE A 94 -7.51 -23.94 7.72
N THR A 95 -8.66 -24.04 8.38
CA THR A 95 -9.58 -22.92 8.60
C THR A 95 -9.12 -22.07 9.79
N GLN A 96 -9.69 -20.87 9.88
CA GLN A 96 -9.49 -19.97 11.05
C GLN A 96 -9.93 -20.61 12.38
N THR A 97 -10.84 -21.58 12.32
CA THR A 97 -11.31 -22.34 13.49
C THR A 97 -10.54 -23.64 13.71
N HIS A 98 -9.31 -23.75 13.19
CA HIS A 98 -8.42 -24.91 13.33
C HIS A 98 -9.02 -26.24 12.82
N THR A 99 -9.83 -26.15 11.76
CA THR A 99 -10.40 -27.32 11.11
C THR A 99 -9.58 -27.65 9.86
N ALA A 100 -9.09 -28.88 9.78
CA ALA A 100 -8.47 -29.39 8.54
C ALA A 100 -9.55 -29.75 7.53
N VAL A 101 -9.37 -29.31 6.31
CA VAL A 101 -10.28 -29.54 5.18
C VAL A 101 -9.51 -29.99 3.95
N TYR A 102 -10.19 -30.63 2.99
CA TYR A 102 -9.62 -30.93 1.68
C TYR A 102 -10.60 -30.57 0.58
N TYR A 103 -10.06 -30.20 -0.58
CA TYR A 103 -10.84 -29.75 -1.73
C TYR A 103 -11.15 -30.91 -2.66
N ASP A 104 -12.43 -31.15 -2.93
CA ASP A 104 -12.91 -32.19 -3.84
C ASP A 104 -14.08 -31.71 -4.68
N GLN A 105 -13.94 -31.73 -6.01
CA GLN A 105 -14.97 -31.40 -6.99
C GLN A 105 -15.69 -30.05 -6.74
N GLY A 106 -14.95 -29.02 -6.40
CA GLY A 106 -15.52 -27.69 -6.18
C GLY A 106 -15.92 -27.42 -4.72
N ASN A 107 -15.78 -28.39 -3.81
CA ASN A 107 -16.22 -28.25 -2.42
C ASN A 107 -15.08 -28.53 -1.45
N TRP A 108 -15.10 -27.83 -0.32
CA TRP A 108 -14.25 -28.12 0.81
C TRP A 108 -14.94 -29.10 1.77
N LEU A 109 -14.29 -30.21 2.04
CA LEU A 109 -14.79 -31.26 2.92
C LEU A 109 -13.96 -31.32 4.20
N ILE A 110 -14.61 -31.50 5.35
CA ILE A 110 -13.95 -31.57 6.64
C ILE A 110 -13.18 -32.87 6.77
N LEU A 111 -11.90 -32.77 7.12
CA LEU A 111 -11.02 -33.90 7.46
C LEU A 111 -11.02 -34.15 8.99
N GLY A 112 -10.76 -33.09 9.78
CA GLY A 112 -10.67 -33.19 11.23
C GLY A 112 -10.63 -31.81 11.88
N LYS A 113 -10.73 -31.75 13.21
CA LYS A 113 -10.71 -30.49 13.97
C LYS A 113 -9.76 -30.58 15.16
N ASN A 114 -8.93 -29.56 15.36
CA ASN A 114 -8.20 -29.35 16.59
C ASN A 114 -9.12 -28.67 17.62
N SER A 115 -9.61 -29.46 18.59
CA SER A 115 -10.49 -28.95 19.64
C SER A 115 -9.74 -28.32 20.85
N ASN A 116 -8.42 -28.38 20.85
CA ASN A 116 -7.60 -27.81 21.92
C ASN A 116 -7.28 -26.32 21.69
N ALA A 117 -7.22 -25.91 20.42
CA ALA A 117 -6.97 -24.51 20.07
C ALA A 117 -8.17 -23.63 20.40
N LYS A 118 -7.93 -22.47 21.00
CA LYS A 118 -8.97 -21.58 21.52
C LYS A 118 -9.09 -20.29 20.72
N ASP A 119 -7.98 -19.84 20.16
CA ASP A 119 -7.91 -18.55 19.46
C ASP A 119 -8.19 -18.70 17.98
N GLU A 120 -8.68 -17.64 17.35
CA GLU A 120 -8.94 -17.61 15.92
C GLU A 120 -7.63 -17.49 15.14
N LEU A 121 -7.47 -18.31 14.11
CA LEU A 121 -6.26 -18.43 13.32
C LEU A 121 -6.31 -17.51 12.09
N HIS A 122 -5.63 -16.40 12.12
CA HIS A 122 -5.63 -15.48 10.96
C HIS A 122 -4.75 -15.99 9.80
N ARG A 123 -3.65 -16.66 10.10
CA ARG A 123 -2.70 -17.16 9.10
C ARG A 123 -1.84 -18.26 9.72
N CYS A 124 -1.60 -19.33 8.95
CA CYS A 124 -0.69 -20.41 9.36
C CYS A 124 0.17 -20.90 8.20
N HIS A 125 1.31 -21.49 8.54
CA HIS A 125 2.06 -22.33 7.63
C HIS A 125 1.48 -23.75 7.66
N VAL A 126 1.25 -24.31 6.46
CA VAL A 126 0.73 -25.65 6.28
C VAL A 126 1.71 -26.45 5.41
N THR A 127 2.00 -27.66 5.80
CA THR A 127 2.85 -28.58 5.00
C THR A 127 2.40 -30.02 5.24
N ALA A 128 2.81 -30.97 4.39
CA ALA A 128 2.45 -32.37 4.55
C ALA A 128 3.61 -33.30 4.20
N ALA A 129 3.71 -34.41 4.94
CA ALA A 129 4.62 -35.53 4.65
C ALA A 129 4.08 -36.80 5.30
N ASN A 130 4.44 -37.95 4.72
CA ASN A 130 4.15 -39.29 5.26
C ASN A 130 2.67 -39.51 5.61
N GLY A 131 1.75 -38.91 4.85
CA GLY A 131 0.31 -39.04 5.09
C GLY A 131 -0.21 -38.23 6.27
N ARG A 132 0.55 -37.25 6.73
CA ARG A 132 0.16 -36.30 7.78
C ARG A 132 0.20 -34.88 7.26
N LEU A 133 -0.75 -34.04 7.71
CA LEU A 133 -0.84 -32.60 7.47
C LEU A 133 -0.42 -31.86 8.73
N PHE A 134 0.58 -31.00 8.61
CA PHE A 134 1.12 -30.20 9.72
C PHE A 134 0.76 -28.75 9.54
N TYR A 135 0.45 -28.05 10.63
CA TYR A 135 0.33 -26.61 10.64
C TYR A 135 0.85 -26.00 11.94
N THR A 136 1.26 -24.73 11.88
CA THR A 136 1.71 -23.97 13.04
C THR A 136 0.70 -22.89 13.37
N TYR A 137 0.58 -22.57 14.67
CA TYR A 137 -0.24 -21.49 15.16
C TYR A 137 0.39 -20.86 16.41
N LYS A 138 0.04 -19.62 16.67
CA LYS A 138 0.45 -18.94 17.90
C LYS A 138 -0.65 -19.11 18.94
N GLU A 139 -0.26 -19.39 20.17
CA GLU A 139 -1.16 -19.41 21.33
C GLU A 139 -0.79 -18.25 22.26
N ASP A 140 -1.72 -17.35 22.50
CA ASP A 140 -1.56 -16.26 23.48
C ASP A 140 -1.66 -16.83 24.89
N GLN A 141 -0.54 -16.87 25.58
CA GLN A 141 -0.46 -17.33 26.99
C GLN A 141 -0.68 -16.19 27.99
N GLY A 142 -1.02 -14.98 27.53
CA GLY A 142 -1.14 -13.80 28.38
C GLY A 142 0.19 -13.35 29.00
N THR A 143 1.31 -13.76 28.40
CA THR A 143 2.68 -13.34 28.74
C THR A 143 3.28 -12.63 27.53
N ASP A 144 4.33 -11.82 27.73
CA ASP A 144 5.00 -11.09 26.63
C ASP A 144 5.68 -11.99 25.56
N GLU A 145 5.58 -13.31 25.67
CA GLU A 145 6.15 -14.29 24.74
C GLU A 145 5.03 -15.20 24.16
N ASP A 146 4.72 -15.03 22.88
CA ASP A 146 3.84 -15.94 22.13
C ASP A 146 4.52 -17.31 21.97
N ILE A 147 3.83 -18.38 22.33
CA ILE A 147 4.29 -19.75 22.05
C ILE A 147 3.75 -20.19 20.70
N VAL A 148 4.64 -20.69 19.84
CA VAL A 148 4.25 -21.32 18.56
C VAL A 148 4.03 -22.80 18.78
N CYS A 149 2.79 -23.24 18.59
CA CYS A 149 2.39 -24.63 18.66
C CYS A 149 2.37 -25.25 17.26
N MET A 150 2.65 -26.54 17.17
CA MET A 150 2.48 -27.34 15.97
C MET A 150 1.46 -28.43 16.20
N TYR A 151 0.60 -28.65 15.21
CA TYR A 151 -0.43 -29.69 15.22
C TYR A 151 -0.38 -30.51 13.94
N ALA A 152 -0.58 -31.80 14.07
CA ALA A 152 -0.59 -32.75 12.95
C ALA A 152 -1.93 -33.47 12.84
N PHE A 153 -2.44 -33.62 11.62
CA PHE A 153 -3.59 -34.47 11.29
C PHE A 153 -3.15 -35.69 10.47
N ASP A 154 -3.55 -36.88 10.84
CA ASP A 154 -3.47 -38.03 9.98
C ASP A 154 -4.48 -37.92 8.84
N LEU A 155 -4.01 -37.94 7.59
CA LEU A 155 -4.83 -37.71 6.40
C LEU A 155 -5.83 -38.83 6.09
N SER A 156 -5.63 -40.02 6.67
CA SER A 156 -6.53 -41.15 6.46
C SER A 156 -7.68 -41.21 7.45
N SER A 157 -7.45 -40.80 8.67
CA SER A 157 -8.40 -40.91 9.76
C SER A 157 -8.99 -39.56 10.20
N GLY A 158 -8.34 -38.44 9.88
CA GLY A 158 -8.68 -37.13 10.35
C GLY A 158 -8.37 -36.88 11.85
N VAL A 159 -7.72 -37.84 12.51
CA VAL A 159 -7.32 -37.72 13.89
C VAL A 159 -6.09 -36.82 13.96
N GLY A 160 -6.13 -35.86 14.87
CA GLY A 160 -5.04 -34.92 15.07
C GLY A 160 -4.40 -35.03 16.43
N GLU A 161 -3.14 -34.64 16.53
CA GLU A 161 -2.35 -34.60 17.76
C GLU A 161 -1.49 -33.34 17.81
N GLU A 162 -1.30 -32.82 19.01
CA GLU A 162 -0.40 -31.72 19.26
C GLU A 162 1.04 -32.23 19.29
N MET A 163 1.92 -31.51 18.61
CA MET A 163 3.34 -31.80 18.55
C MET A 163 4.12 -30.81 19.42
N GLN A 164 5.42 -31.03 19.53
CA GLN A 164 6.30 -30.15 20.31
C GLN A 164 6.23 -28.70 19.80
N ALA A 165 6.17 -27.73 20.74
CA ALA A 165 6.22 -26.29 20.43
C ALA A 165 7.63 -25.86 19.96
N PHE A 166 7.69 -24.84 19.08
CA PHE A 166 8.91 -24.29 18.51
C PHE A 166 8.93 -22.75 18.57
N ASP A 167 10.11 -22.18 18.38
CA ASP A 167 10.31 -20.72 18.37
C ASP A 167 10.08 -20.07 17.00
N GLY A 168 9.19 -20.59 16.14
CA GLY A 168 8.97 -20.02 14.82
C GLY A 168 7.76 -20.59 14.09
N ILE A 169 7.23 -19.81 13.14
CA ILE A 169 5.97 -20.08 12.47
C ILE A 169 6.17 -20.93 11.20
N GLU A 170 7.33 -20.84 10.54
CA GLU A 170 7.55 -21.44 9.21
C GLU A 170 8.06 -22.88 9.30
N ILE A 171 7.28 -23.81 8.77
CA ILE A 171 7.61 -25.24 8.70
C ILE A 171 7.55 -25.75 7.26
N TYR A 172 8.46 -26.64 6.89
CA TYR A 172 8.56 -27.21 5.55
C TYR A 172 8.85 -28.72 5.63
N ALA A 173 8.01 -29.51 4.98
CA ALA A 173 8.21 -30.95 4.93
C ALA A 173 9.14 -31.35 3.79
N ASP A 174 10.06 -32.29 4.10
CA ASP A 174 10.85 -33.02 3.12
C ASP A 174 10.61 -34.53 3.29
N GLU A 175 9.71 -35.08 2.46
CA GLU A 175 9.35 -36.48 2.53
C GLU A 175 10.51 -37.40 2.13
N GLN A 176 11.42 -36.95 1.24
CA GLN A 176 12.58 -37.72 0.82
C GLN A 176 13.62 -37.86 1.96
N LYS A 177 13.75 -36.85 2.79
CA LYS A 177 14.64 -36.85 3.96
C LYS A 177 13.93 -37.31 5.23
N ASN A 178 12.61 -37.53 5.16
CA ASN A 178 11.77 -37.88 6.28
C ASN A 178 11.88 -36.90 7.45
N CYS A 179 11.85 -35.62 7.14
CA CYS A 179 11.98 -34.57 8.15
C CYS A 179 11.08 -33.36 7.89
N LEU A 180 10.85 -32.59 8.95
CA LEU A 180 10.35 -31.23 8.88
C LEU A 180 11.53 -30.26 9.09
N TYR A 181 11.62 -29.26 8.24
CA TYR A 181 12.47 -28.10 8.46
C TYR A 181 11.70 -27.03 9.18
N HIS A 182 12.38 -26.36 10.08
CA HIS A 182 11.85 -25.23 10.83
C HIS A 182 12.82 -24.07 10.75
N LEU A 183 12.37 -22.92 10.26
CA LEU A 183 13.12 -21.68 10.22
C LEU A 183 12.69 -20.75 11.36
N SER A 184 13.60 -20.44 12.26
CA SER A 184 13.36 -19.49 13.35
C SER A 184 13.75 -18.08 12.91
N ALA A 185 12.77 -17.16 12.95
CA ALA A 185 13.03 -15.73 12.73
C ALA A 185 13.48 -15.01 14.01
N ALA A 186 13.21 -15.57 15.20
CA ALA A 186 13.53 -14.96 16.49
C ALA A 186 15.03 -14.99 16.82
N ASN A 187 15.75 -16.02 16.36
CA ASN A 187 17.21 -16.09 16.43
C ASN A 187 17.74 -15.97 15.01
N VAL A 188 18.13 -14.79 14.62
CA VAL A 188 18.63 -14.42 13.30
C VAL A 188 19.25 -15.62 12.57
N GLY A 189 18.45 -16.24 11.70
CA GLY A 189 18.91 -17.23 10.77
C GLY A 189 19.27 -18.62 11.31
N ALA A 190 18.47 -19.25 12.15
CA ALA A 190 18.68 -20.63 12.56
C ALA A 190 17.72 -21.58 11.80
N LEU A 191 18.28 -22.64 11.21
CA LEU A 191 17.52 -23.75 10.62
C LEU A 191 17.60 -24.96 11.55
N TYR A 192 16.45 -25.54 11.82
CA TYR A 192 16.30 -26.76 12.58
C TYR A 192 15.66 -27.86 11.71
N THR A 193 15.94 -29.11 12.05
CA THR A 193 15.22 -30.27 11.51
C THR A 193 14.60 -31.09 12.62
N LEU A 194 13.42 -31.58 12.36
CA LEU A 194 12.72 -32.58 13.16
C LEU A 194 12.59 -33.87 12.35
N ASN A 195 13.11 -34.97 12.86
CA ASN A 195 12.94 -36.30 12.21
C ASN A 195 11.50 -36.78 12.44
N LEU A 196 10.79 -37.16 11.36
CA LEU A 196 9.40 -37.59 11.44
C LEU A 196 9.21 -39.03 12.01
N GLU A 197 10.30 -39.81 12.17
CA GLU A 197 10.26 -41.14 12.85
C GLU A 197 10.57 -41.02 14.35
N ASN A 198 11.38 -40.01 14.71
CA ASN A 198 11.77 -39.77 16.10
C ASN A 198 11.55 -38.28 16.43
N GLU A 199 10.30 -37.97 16.75
CA GLU A 199 9.82 -36.58 16.93
C GLU A 199 10.42 -35.85 18.14
N ASP A 200 11.21 -36.55 18.97
CA ASP A 200 11.85 -35.96 20.17
C ASP A 200 13.21 -35.32 19.86
N GLU A 201 13.72 -35.40 18.64
CA GLU A 201 15.06 -34.96 18.28
C GLU A 201 15.06 -33.77 17.33
N LEU A 202 14.98 -32.56 17.87
CA LEU A 202 15.18 -31.31 17.14
C LEU A 202 16.68 -31.05 16.97
N GLN A 203 17.18 -31.09 15.72
CA GLN A 203 18.58 -30.82 15.44
C GLN A 203 18.76 -29.46 14.77
N ARG A 204 19.64 -28.62 15.31
CA ARG A 204 20.07 -27.37 14.70
C ARG A 204 21.09 -27.67 13.61
N ILE A 205 20.80 -27.23 12.36
CA ILE A 205 21.68 -27.50 11.20
C ILE A 205 22.62 -26.34 10.92
N GLU A 206 22.16 -25.09 10.97
CA GLU A 206 22.96 -23.94 10.53
C GLU A 206 22.76 -22.73 11.45
N GLU A 207 23.85 -21.97 11.66
CA GLU A 207 23.88 -20.84 12.59
C GLU A 207 23.95 -19.45 11.92
N SER A 208 24.16 -19.38 10.60
CA SER A 208 24.47 -18.11 9.92
C SER A 208 23.68 -17.87 8.65
N ILE A 209 22.38 -18.05 8.68
CA ILE A 209 21.49 -17.65 7.58
C ILE A 209 21.26 -16.14 7.63
N PRO A 210 21.31 -15.39 6.51
CA PRO A 210 21.00 -13.96 6.51
C PRO A 210 19.60 -13.68 7.07
N PRO A 211 19.39 -12.54 7.75
CA PRO A 211 18.06 -12.15 8.17
C PRO A 211 17.12 -12.08 6.95
N PHE A 212 15.99 -12.76 7.02
CA PHE A 212 15.01 -12.81 5.94
C PHE A 212 13.65 -12.25 6.36
N LEU A 213 12.87 -11.82 5.37
CA LEU A 213 11.50 -11.34 5.57
C LEU A 213 10.50 -12.48 5.39
N ASN A 214 10.73 -13.35 4.40
CA ASN A 214 9.95 -14.54 4.13
C ASN A 214 10.88 -15.63 3.60
N SER A 215 10.49 -16.87 3.82
CA SER A 215 11.19 -18.03 3.29
C SER A 215 10.22 -18.99 2.58
N TYR A 216 10.77 -19.88 1.81
CA TYR A 216 10.06 -20.96 1.16
C TYR A 216 11.03 -22.12 0.86
N TYR A 217 10.59 -23.36 1.11
CA TYR A 217 11.36 -24.55 0.75
C TYR A 217 10.74 -25.25 -0.47
N ASN A 218 11.54 -25.44 -1.50
CA ASN A 218 11.14 -26.21 -2.65
C ASN A 218 11.66 -27.65 -2.47
N ALA A 219 10.77 -28.56 -2.14
CA ALA A 219 11.11 -29.97 -1.89
C ALA A 219 11.61 -30.69 -3.15
N ALA A 220 11.17 -30.30 -4.35
CA ALA A 220 11.60 -30.91 -5.61
C ALA A 220 13.06 -30.60 -5.93
N THR A 221 13.53 -29.40 -5.63
CA THR A 221 14.93 -28.95 -5.83
C THR A 221 15.77 -29.01 -4.54
N GLN A 222 15.15 -29.32 -3.42
CA GLN A 222 15.75 -29.30 -2.07
C GLN A 222 16.45 -27.96 -1.75
N THR A 223 15.83 -26.86 -2.14
CA THR A 223 16.39 -25.52 -2.03
C THR A 223 15.49 -24.63 -1.21
N PHE A 224 16.09 -23.92 -0.24
CA PHE A 224 15.46 -22.82 0.44
C PHE A 224 15.60 -21.54 -0.37
N TYR A 225 14.53 -20.79 -0.47
CA TYR A 225 14.51 -19.45 -1.02
C TYR A 225 14.15 -18.48 0.09
N MET A 226 14.86 -17.36 0.16
CA MET A 226 14.70 -16.36 1.20
C MET A 226 14.65 -14.98 0.58
N THR A 227 13.65 -14.20 0.95
CA THR A 227 13.59 -12.78 0.60
C THR A 227 14.19 -11.94 1.71
N THR A 228 15.01 -10.97 1.34
CA THR A 228 15.59 -9.98 2.24
C THR A 228 15.24 -8.59 1.72
N ARG A 229 15.64 -7.55 2.46
CA ARG A 229 15.51 -6.16 1.97
C ARG A 229 16.31 -5.89 0.70
N ASP A 230 17.35 -6.70 0.44
CA ASP A 230 18.32 -6.47 -0.65
C ASP A 230 18.11 -7.40 -1.84
N GLY A 231 17.28 -8.45 -1.73
CA GLY A 231 17.05 -9.37 -2.82
C GLY A 231 16.53 -10.75 -2.45
N LEU A 232 16.52 -11.61 -3.44
CA LEU A 232 16.19 -13.02 -3.35
C LEU A 232 17.47 -13.86 -3.23
N TYR A 233 17.51 -14.70 -2.23
CA TYR A 233 18.59 -15.65 -1.98
C TYR A 233 18.11 -17.08 -2.11
N SER A 234 19.00 -17.98 -2.47
CA SER A 234 18.78 -19.43 -2.41
C SER A 234 19.85 -20.13 -1.60
N TRP A 235 19.49 -21.26 -1.00
CA TRP A 235 20.38 -22.08 -0.22
C TRP A 235 19.96 -23.56 -0.30
N ASP A 236 20.90 -24.45 -0.57
CA ASP A 236 20.68 -25.91 -0.69
C ASP A 236 20.89 -26.65 0.64
N GLY A 237 21.11 -25.96 1.73
CA GLY A 237 21.33 -26.54 3.05
C GLY A 237 22.76 -27.04 3.29
N GLN A 238 23.67 -26.91 2.33
CA GLN A 238 25.06 -27.41 2.43
C GLN A 238 26.11 -26.38 2.01
N ASN A 239 25.85 -25.63 0.96
CA ASN A 239 26.76 -24.65 0.40
C ASN A 239 26.48 -23.24 0.95
N ALA A 240 27.27 -22.25 0.51
CA ALA A 240 27.02 -20.88 0.87
C ALA A 240 25.69 -20.38 0.32
N VAL A 241 25.02 -19.52 1.08
CA VAL A 241 23.81 -18.82 0.61
C VAL A 241 24.16 -17.95 -0.59
N GLU A 242 23.45 -18.12 -1.70
CA GLU A 242 23.68 -17.42 -2.95
C GLU A 242 22.63 -16.34 -3.20
N LEU A 243 23.04 -15.12 -3.53
CA LEU A 243 22.16 -14.07 -4.05
C LEU A 243 21.76 -14.46 -5.48
N ARG A 244 20.46 -14.70 -5.69
CA ARG A 244 19.91 -15.04 -7.01
C ARG A 244 19.43 -13.82 -7.77
N TRP A 245 18.91 -12.84 -7.06
CA TRP A 245 18.35 -11.66 -7.69
C TRP A 245 18.40 -10.47 -6.74
N LYS A 246 19.04 -9.40 -7.19
CA LYS A 246 19.12 -8.15 -6.43
C LYS A 246 17.89 -7.32 -6.72
N VAL A 247 16.90 -7.44 -5.87
CA VAL A 247 15.62 -6.77 -6.02
C VAL A 247 15.14 -6.26 -4.68
N LYS A 248 14.66 -5.01 -4.64
CA LYS A 248 14.05 -4.41 -3.45
C LYS A 248 12.53 -4.55 -3.49
N GLY A 249 11.93 -4.64 -2.32
CA GLY A 249 10.48 -4.58 -2.18
C GLY A 249 9.71 -5.85 -2.58
N VAL A 250 10.40 -7.00 -2.75
CA VAL A 250 9.69 -8.28 -2.93
C VAL A 250 9.13 -8.70 -1.60
N SER A 251 7.81 -8.72 -1.50
CA SER A 251 7.11 -9.12 -0.27
C SER A 251 7.02 -10.62 -0.12
N ARG A 252 6.72 -11.35 -1.21
CA ARG A 252 6.59 -12.81 -1.22
C ARG A 252 7.07 -13.40 -2.53
N ILE A 253 7.57 -14.64 -2.45
CA ILE A 253 7.96 -15.43 -3.61
C ILE A 253 7.39 -16.85 -3.48
N ILE A 254 7.15 -17.48 -4.64
CA ILE A 254 6.73 -18.86 -4.74
C ILE A 254 7.66 -19.55 -5.74
N PRO A 255 8.64 -20.33 -5.29
CA PRO A 255 9.46 -21.13 -6.22
C PRO A 255 8.64 -22.32 -6.72
N LEU A 256 8.48 -22.42 -8.03
CA LEU A 256 7.76 -23.50 -8.68
C LEU A 256 8.64 -24.73 -8.86
N SER A 257 8.01 -25.91 -8.98
CA SER A 257 8.73 -27.19 -9.15
C SER A 257 9.60 -27.26 -10.41
N ASN A 258 9.29 -26.45 -11.43
CA ASN A 258 10.05 -26.35 -12.68
C ASN A 258 11.23 -25.35 -12.64
N GLY A 259 11.50 -24.72 -11.49
CA GLY A 259 12.59 -23.74 -11.31
C GLY A 259 12.21 -22.30 -11.65
N GLU A 260 10.99 -22.03 -12.06
CA GLU A 260 10.43 -20.70 -12.17
C GLU A 260 10.11 -20.13 -10.78
N ILE A 261 9.99 -18.83 -10.66
CA ILE A 261 9.64 -18.16 -9.40
C ILE A 261 8.50 -17.19 -9.66
N VAL A 262 7.45 -17.28 -8.85
CA VAL A 262 6.39 -16.28 -8.81
C VAL A 262 6.74 -15.22 -7.77
N VAL A 263 6.74 -13.98 -8.18
CA VAL A 263 6.82 -12.83 -7.28
C VAL A 263 5.41 -12.33 -7.05
N VAL A 264 5.02 -12.24 -5.79
CA VAL A 264 3.72 -11.75 -5.38
C VAL A 264 3.89 -10.32 -4.88
N ASP A 265 3.23 -9.39 -5.54
CA ASP A 265 3.10 -8.00 -5.12
C ASP A 265 1.61 -7.76 -4.86
N ALA A 266 1.26 -7.18 -3.74
CA ALA A 266 -0.09 -6.99 -3.20
C ALA A 266 -1.29 -7.48 -4.06
N THR A 267 -1.39 -7.03 -5.30
CA THR A 267 -2.48 -7.32 -6.26
C THR A 267 -2.03 -7.97 -7.57
N ASN A 268 -0.71 -8.19 -7.75
CA ASN A 268 -0.15 -8.71 -9.00
C ASN A 268 0.79 -9.88 -8.72
N LEU A 269 0.74 -10.88 -9.60
CA LEU A 269 1.67 -11.99 -9.60
C LEU A 269 2.48 -11.96 -10.89
N SER A 270 3.79 -12.11 -10.76
CA SER A 270 4.71 -12.14 -11.89
C SER A 270 5.52 -13.41 -11.88
N VAL A 271 5.44 -14.22 -12.93
CA VAL A 271 6.16 -15.47 -13.08
C VAL A 271 7.46 -15.23 -13.82
N TYR A 272 8.58 -15.62 -13.24
CA TYR A 272 9.93 -15.38 -13.76
C TYR A 272 10.69 -16.69 -14.01
N ASP A 273 11.37 -16.78 -15.17
CA ASP A 273 12.36 -17.81 -15.46
C ASP A 273 13.77 -17.28 -15.17
N PHE A 274 14.45 -17.89 -14.21
CA PHE A 274 15.83 -17.55 -13.83
C PHE A 274 16.90 -18.16 -14.75
N GLN A 275 16.51 -19.00 -15.68
CA GLN A 275 17.42 -19.58 -16.67
C GLN A 275 17.46 -18.76 -17.96
N ALA A 276 16.44 -17.96 -18.21
CA ALA A 276 16.36 -17.07 -19.37
C ALA A 276 16.80 -15.65 -18.98
N ASN A 277 17.69 -15.06 -19.75
CA ASN A 277 18.14 -13.67 -19.57
C ASN A 277 17.25 -12.71 -20.35
N VAL A 278 16.83 -11.61 -19.72
CA VAL A 278 16.24 -10.48 -20.44
C VAL A 278 17.33 -9.82 -21.26
N ASN A 279 17.17 -9.82 -22.57
CA ASN A 279 18.09 -9.10 -23.45
C ASN A 279 17.71 -7.62 -23.45
N THR A 280 18.30 -6.83 -22.53
CA THR A 280 18.09 -5.39 -22.48
C THR A 280 18.90 -4.72 -23.57
N ALA A 281 18.21 -4.06 -24.51
CA ALA A 281 18.82 -3.33 -25.61
C ALA A 281 19.28 -1.92 -25.19
N SER A 282 18.70 -1.37 -24.13
CA SER A 282 18.94 -0.03 -23.60
C SER A 282 18.68 0.04 -22.12
N SER A 283 19.11 1.10 -21.46
CA SER A 283 18.79 1.38 -20.06
C SER A 283 18.55 2.86 -19.83
N ILE A 284 17.69 3.21 -18.89
CA ILE A 284 17.49 4.57 -18.37
C ILE A 284 17.77 4.63 -16.90
N SER A 285 18.14 5.82 -16.42
CA SER A 285 18.47 6.08 -15.00
C SER A 285 17.46 7.05 -14.39
N VAL A 286 16.84 6.67 -13.28
CA VAL A 286 15.80 7.45 -12.59
C VAL A 286 16.28 7.79 -11.18
N MET A 287 16.17 9.06 -10.79
CA MET A 287 16.53 9.55 -9.46
C MET A 287 15.29 10.05 -8.71
N GLY A 288 15.19 9.65 -7.43
CA GLY A 288 14.12 10.11 -6.53
C GLY A 288 12.80 9.34 -6.66
N PHE A 289 12.77 8.28 -7.46
CA PHE A 289 11.55 7.54 -7.70
C PHE A 289 11.84 6.06 -7.96
N GLN A 290 11.00 5.22 -7.39
CA GLN A 290 10.99 3.78 -7.62
C GLN A 290 9.53 3.34 -7.83
N SER A 291 9.21 2.75 -8.95
CA SER A 291 7.87 2.26 -9.27
C SER A 291 7.83 0.74 -9.26
N VAL A 292 6.76 0.17 -8.75
CA VAL A 292 6.45 -1.27 -8.87
C VAL A 292 6.37 -1.73 -10.32
N TYR A 293 6.08 -0.82 -11.24
CA TYR A 293 5.96 -1.09 -12.67
C TYR A 293 7.29 -1.14 -13.44
N GLN A 294 8.43 -0.76 -12.83
CA GLN A 294 9.73 -0.71 -13.51
C GLN A 294 10.11 -2.04 -14.15
N ARG A 295 9.90 -3.14 -13.44
CA ARG A 295 10.21 -4.49 -13.94
C ARG A 295 9.37 -4.88 -15.14
N VAL A 296 8.06 -4.71 -15.03
CA VAL A 296 7.14 -5.08 -16.12
C VAL A 296 7.45 -4.23 -17.36
N PHE A 297 7.81 -2.96 -17.17
CA PHE A 297 8.28 -2.11 -18.26
C PHE A 297 9.57 -2.64 -18.89
N THR A 298 10.61 -2.92 -18.08
CA THR A 298 11.89 -3.47 -18.57
C THR A 298 11.67 -4.69 -19.45
N GLN A 299 10.81 -5.57 -19.03
CA GLN A 299 10.57 -6.83 -19.73
C GLN A 299 9.73 -6.69 -21.00
N SER A 300 8.76 -5.77 -21.00
CA SER A 300 7.92 -5.52 -22.17
C SER A 300 8.62 -4.67 -23.22
N SER A 301 9.50 -3.74 -22.81
CA SER A 301 10.17 -2.80 -23.70
C SER A 301 11.62 -3.20 -24.06
N GLY A 302 12.27 -4.02 -23.24
CA GLY A 302 13.72 -4.27 -23.33
C GLY A 302 14.57 -3.09 -22.85
N ILE A 303 13.97 -2.11 -22.15
CA ILE A 303 14.65 -0.94 -21.58
C ILE A 303 14.78 -1.15 -20.07
N GLU A 304 15.98 -1.30 -19.57
CA GLU A 304 16.26 -1.43 -18.14
C GLU A 304 16.06 -0.09 -17.43
N VAL A 305 15.43 -0.09 -16.26
CA VAL A 305 15.25 1.11 -15.44
C VAL A 305 16.10 1.00 -14.17
N ASN A 306 17.13 1.84 -14.08
CA ASN A 306 18.09 1.85 -13.00
C ASN A 306 17.81 2.99 -12.01
N GLU A 307 17.72 2.68 -10.72
CA GLU A 307 17.63 3.69 -9.67
C GLU A 307 18.99 4.34 -9.42
N VAL A 308 19.03 5.67 -9.46
CA VAL A 308 20.18 6.45 -9.01
C VAL A 308 19.97 6.88 -7.58
N LYS A 309 20.86 6.41 -6.69
CA LYS A 309 20.79 6.78 -5.28
C LYS A 309 21.21 8.24 -5.10
N GLN A 310 20.50 8.93 -4.21
CA GLN A 310 20.88 10.27 -3.75
C GLN A 310 22.25 10.21 -3.04
N GLY A 311 23.07 11.22 -3.32
CA GLY A 311 24.36 11.42 -2.65
C GLY A 311 24.21 12.08 -1.29
N SER A 312 25.20 12.89 -0.92
CA SER A 312 25.19 13.68 0.31
C SER A 312 24.53 15.05 0.04
N GLY A 313 23.51 15.40 0.80
CA GLY A 313 22.79 16.66 0.66
C GLY A 313 21.29 16.47 0.46
N THR A 314 20.59 17.54 0.11
CA THR A 314 19.17 17.43 -0.23
C THR A 314 19.01 16.95 -1.69
N MET A 315 17.89 16.29 -1.99
CA MET A 315 17.57 15.84 -3.35
C MET A 315 17.55 17.01 -4.32
N VAL A 316 16.96 18.12 -3.91
CA VAL A 316 16.81 19.34 -4.73
C VAL A 316 18.17 19.94 -5.08
N ASP A 317 19.09 20.05 -4.12
CA ASP A 317 20.45 20.57 -4.34
C ASP A 317 21.23 19.68 -5.32
N GLU A 318 21.12 18.37 -5.17
CA GLU A 318 21.80 17.43 -6.06
C GLU A 318 21.26 17.52 -7.49
N ILE A 319 19.94 17.55 -7.67
CA ILE A 319 19.32 17.71 -8.99
C ILE A 319 19.74 19.05 -9.61
N ALA A 320 19.68 20.16 -8.86
CA ALA A 320 20.09 21.46 -9.33
C ALA A 320 21.57 21.50 -9.76
N GLN A 321 22.44 20.85 -8.99
CA GLN A 321 23.87 20.73 -9.32
C GLN A 321 24.11 19.91 -10.60
N ARG A 322 23.44 18.75 -10.74
CA ARG A 322 23.56 17.90 -11.93
C ARG A 322 23.09 18.62 -13.18
N LEU A 323 21.93 19.27 -13.13
CA LEU A 323 21.40 20.03 -14.27
C LEU A 323 22.28 21.22 -14.64
N THR A 324 22.83 21.94 -13.65
CA THR A 324 23.76 23.06 -13.89
C THR A 324 25.08 22.58 -14.51
N ASN A 325 25.54 21.39 -14.16
CA ASN A 325 26.75 20.77 -14.71
C ASN A 325 26.52 20.04 -16.03
N HIS A 326 25.31 20.05 -16.58
CA HIS A 326 24.91 19.32 -17.80
C HIS A 326 25.18 17.80 -17.68
N ASP A 327 24.96 17.24 -16.48
CA ASP A 327 25.16 15.83 -16.21
C ASP A 327 24.09 14.99 -16.93
N SER A 328 24.50 14.12 -17.83
CA SER A 328 23.62 13.23 -18.60
C SER A 328 23.47 11.82 -17.98
N THR A 329 23.99 11.57 -16.79
CA THR A 329 23.99 10.24 -16.16
C THR A 329 22.64 9.86 -15.55
N VAL A 330 21.76 10.84 -15.31
CA VAL A 330 20.39 10.64 -14.86
C VAL A 330 19.45 11.06 -15.97
N ASP A 331 18.55 10.18 -16.37
CA ASP A 331 17.62 10.42 -17.47
C ASP A 331 16.30 11.05 -17.00
N ILE A 332 15.80 10.64 -15.82
CA ILE A 332 14.55 11.13 -15.24
C ILE A 332 14.80 11.55 -13.79
N TYR A 333 14.31 12.73 -13.42
CA TYR A 333 14.24 13.21 -12.06
C TYR A 333 12.79 13.17 -11.57
N ALA A 334 12.56 12.60 -10.39
CA ALA A 334 11.30 12.72 -9.67
C ALA A 334 11.40 13.83 -8.65
N ILE A 335 10.51 14.81 -8.73
CA ILE A 335 10.60 16.06 -7.97
C ILE A 335 9.20 16.40 -7.47
N TRP A 336 9.07 16.65 -6.18
CA TRP A 336 7.83 17.22 -5.65
C TRP A 336 7.65 18.66 -6.14
N SER A 337 6.40 19.03 -6.47
CA SER A 337 6.09 20.31 -7.07
C SER A 337 6.55 21.51 -6.22
N ASP A 338 6.50 21.37 -4.90
CA ASP A 338 6.93 22.34 -3.90
C ASP A 338 8.45 22.35 -3.66
N MET A 339 9.17 21.29 -4.11
CA MET A 339 10.60 21.12 -3.88
C MET A 339 11.45 21.50 -5.09
N GLY A 340 11.40 22.76 -5.51
CA GLY A 340 12.31 23.31 -6.53
C GLY A 340 11.91 23.10 -7.98
N PHE A 341 10.76 22.49 -8.28
CA PHE A 341 10.28 22.31 -9.66
C PHE A 341 10.10 23.65 -10.39
N SER A 342 9.60 24.69 -9.73
CA SER A 342 9.46 26.03 -10.27
C SER A 342 10.78 26.59 -10.84
N ALA A 343 11.89 26.39 -10.11
CA ALA A 343 13.21 26.81 -10.55
C ALA A 343 13.71 26.02 -11.79
N ILE A 344 13.44 24.73 -11.83
CA ILE A 344 13.78 23.85 -12.97
C ILE A 344 13.00 24.29 -14.19
N LYS A 345 11.69 24.50 -14.08
CA LYS A 345 10.82 24.99 -15.15
C LYS A 345 11.28 26.36 -15.68
N LYS A 346 11.53 27.31 -14.78
CA LYS A 346 11.98 28.68 -15.11
C LYS A 346 13.34 28.72 -15.85
N LYS A 347 14.23 27.78 -15.54
CA LYS A 347 15.56 27.66 -16.17
C LYS A 347 15.53 26.84 -17.47
N GLY A 348 14.40 26.24 -17.84
CA GLY A 348 14.28 25.37 -19.02
C GLY A 348 15.04 24.04 -18.88
N TYR A 349 15.20 23.53 -17.65
CA TYR A 349 15.90 22.28 -17.37
C TYR A 349 14.99 21.05 -17.51
N TYR A 350 14.34 20.93 -18.66
CA TYR A 350 13.42 19.84 -18.98
C TYR A 350 13.49 19.47 -20.46
N THR A 351 13.03 18.28 -20.79
CA THR A 351 12.80 17.84 -22.17
C THR A 351 11.33 18.09 -22.51
N ASN A 352 11.07 18.58 -23.74
CA ASN A 352 9.72 18.78 -24.25
C ASN A 352 9.00 17.43 -24.43
N LEU A 353 7.96 17.18 -23.64
CA LEU A 353 7.14 15.97 -23.68
C LEU A 353 5.99 16.05 -24.68
N SER A 354 5.68 17.23 -25.26
CA SER A 354 4.61 17.40 -26.25
C SER A 354 4.90 16.68 -27.57
N GLN A 355 6.11 16.15 -27.76
CA GLN A 355 6.42 15.26 -28.88
C GLN A 355 5.78 13.87 -28.76
N SER A 356 5.33 13.47 -27.54
CA SER A 356 4.53 12.28 -27.31
C SER A 356 3.05 12.61 -27.48
N GLU A 357 2.40 11.98 -28.46
CA GLU A 357 0.96 12.10 -28.68
C GLU A 357 0.18 11.49 -27.49
N VAL A 358 0.70 10.40 -26.91
CA VAL A 358 0.09 9.71 -25.76
C VAL A 358 0.02 10.63 -24.55
N LEU A 359 1.16 11.21 -24.14
CA LEU A 359 1.21 12.12 -22.99
C LEU A 359 0.45 13.42 -23.25
N THR A 360 0.50 13.93 -24.49
CA THR A 360 -0.24 15.14 -24.88
C THR A 360 -1.75 14.92 -24.73
N ASN A 361 -2.28 13.82 -25.27
CA ASN A 361 -3.70 13.50 -25.17
C ASN A 361 -4.12 13.27 -23.70
N ALA A 362 -3.34 12.48 -22.97
CA ALA A 362 -3.62 12.23 -21.55
C ALA A 362 -3.55 13.52 -20.70
N SER A 363 -2.71 14.50 -21.08
CA SER A 363 -2.63 15.77 -20.35
C SER A 363 -3.90 16.63 -20.49
N LEU A 364 -4.69 16.45 -21.56
CA LEU A 364 -5.94 17.19 -21.76
C LEU A 364 -7.05 16.78 -20.79
N GLU A 365 -6.94 15.57 -20.24
CA GLU A 365 -7.88 15.04 -19.25
C GLU A 365 -7.58 15.49 -17.82
N LEU A 366 -6.37 16.00 -17.57
CA LEU A 366 -5.95 16.47 -16.23
C LEU A 366 -6.75 17.70 -15.79
N TYR A 367 -6.94 17.85 -14.48
CA TYR A 367 -7.51 19.06 -13.91
C TYR A 367 -6.74 20.32 -14.36
N PRO A 368 -7.44 21.44 -14.61
CA PRO A 368 -6.80 22.66 -15.11
C PRO A 368 -5.60 23.12 -14.29
N ALA A 369 -5.70 23.12 -12.96
CA ALA A 369 -4.62 23.52 -12.07
C ALA A 369 -3.36 22.64 -12.20
N ILE A 370 -3.54 21.32 -12.36
CA ILE A 370 -2.43 20.38 -12.58
C ILE A 370 -1.79 20.62 -13.96
N ARG A 371 -2.63 20.76 -14.99
CA ARG A 371 -2.17 21.00 -16.36
C ARG A 371 -1.37 22.29 -16.49
N GLU A 372 -1.80 23.37 -15.84
CA GLU A 372 -1.06 24.65 -15.84
C GLU A 372 0.35 24.51 -15.26
N VAL A 373 0.50 23.71 -14.21
CA VAL A 373 1.80 23.48 -13.57
C VAL A 373 2.76 22.72 -14.48
N ILE A 374 2.28 21.67 -15.15
CA ILE A 374 3.13 20.82 -16.00
C ILE A 374 3.35 21.35 -17.43
N GLN A 375 2.73 22.47 -17.76
CA GLN A 375 2.93 23.16 -19.05
C GLN A 375 3.72 24.45 -18.85
N ASP A 376 4.54 24.79 -19.84
CA ASP A 376 5.18 26.09 -19.92
C ASP A 376 4.22 27.15 -20.50
N ALA A 377 4.64 28.41 -20.53
CA ALA A 377 3.83 29.54 -20.98
C ALA A 377 3.35 29.43 -22.45
N ASP A 378 4.06 28.68 -23.27
CA ASP A 378 3.69 28.40 -24.65
C ASP A 378 2.84 27.12 -24.85
N GLY A 379 2.46 26.44 -23.72
CA GLY A 379 1.70 25.20 -23.72
C GLY A 379 2.55 23.93 -23.89
N THR A 380 3.88 24.05 -23.90
CA THR A 380 4.77 22.89 -23.96
C THR A 380 4.68 22.07 -22.68
N LEU A 381 4.47 20.76 -22.80
CA LEU A 381 4.46 19.83 -21.69
C LEU A 381 5.89 19.58 -21.19
N VAL A 382 6.18 19.94 -19.93
CA VAL A 382 7.54 19.97 -19.35
C VAL A 382 7.80 18.91 -18.29
N ALA A 383 6.74 18.35 -17.71
CA ALA A 383 6.79 17.29 -16.72
C ALA A 383 5.56 16.38 -16.84
N TRP A 384 5.63 15.20 -16.23
CA TRP A 384 4.50 14.28 -16.11
C TRP A 384 4.14 14.07 -14.64
N PRO A 385 2.89 14.30 -14.22
CA PRO A 385 2.49 14.07 -12.84
C PRO A 385 2.31 12.56 -12.63
N PHE A 386 3.06 12.00 -11.70
CA PHE A 386 2.97 10.58 -11.37
C PHE A 386 2.06 10.34 -10.18
N PHE A 387 2.15 11.17 -9.17
CA PHE A 387 1.42 11.05 -7.92
C PHE A 387 0.89 12.42 -7.48
N ALA A 388 -0.28 12.45 -6.82
CA ALA A 388 -0.84 13.64 -6.22
C ALA A 388 -1.23 13.38 -4.77
N TYR A 389 -0.85 14.29 -3.88
CA TYR A 389 -1.45 14.42 -2.57
C TYR A 389 -2.35 15.64 -2.56
N THR A 390 -3.58 15.44 -2.12
CA THR A 390 -4.51 16.53 -1.87
C THR A 390 -4.70 16.63 -0.37
N HIS A 391 -4.43 17.78 0.21
CA HIS A 391 -4.59 18.02 1.63
C HIS A 391 -5.82 18.85 1.88
N LEU A 392 -6.80 18.30 2.57
CA LEU A 392 -7.98 19.05 2.98
C LEU A 392 -8.66 18.42 4.19
N MET A 393 -9.53 19.20 4.79
CA MET A 393 -10.43 18.73 5.84
C MET A 393 -11.53 17.84 5.24
N THR A 394 -11.95 16.81 5.96
CA THR A 394 -13.13 16.00 5.61
C THR A 394 -14.09 15.92 6.80
N GLU A 395 -15.32 15.53 6.52
CA GLU A 395 -16.39 15.39 7.49
C GLU A 395 -17.15 14.06 7.33
N ASP A 396 -17.64 13.50 8.41
CA ASP A 396 -18.68 12.46 8.36
C ASP A 396 -20.05 13.13 8.14
N ARG A 397 -20.37 13.33 6.86
CA ARG A 397 -21.57 14.05 6.45
C ARG A 397 -22.85 13.34 6.86
N GLU A 398 -22.87 12.03 6.84
CA GLU A 398 -24.06 11.24 7.17
C GLU A 398 -24.41 11.41 8.65
N ILE A 399 -23.42 11.36 9.51
CA ILE A 399 -23.61 11.55 10.96
C ILE A 399 -24.02 12.98 11.27
N LEU A 400 -23.33 13.97 10.72
CA LEU A 400 -23.71 15.38 10.94
C LEU A 400 -25.16 15.65 10.51
N GLN A 401 -25.60 15.14 9.36
CA GLN A 401 -26.98 15.26 8.89
C GLN A 401 -28.01 14.48 9.73
N ALA A 402 -27.64 13.28 10.21
CA ALA A 402 -28.49 12.48 11.09
C ALA A 402 -28.83 13.20 12.40
N TYR A 403 -27.87 14.00 12.90
CA TYR A 403 -28.04 14.84 14.09
C TYR A 403 -28.51 16.27 13.78
N HIS A 404 -28.85 16.54 12.51
CA HIS A 404 -29.36 17.84 12.04
C HIS A 404 -28.39 19.00 12.19
N PHE A 405 -27.08 18.74 12.17
CA PHE A 405 -26.06 19.77 12.12
C PHE A 405 -25.94 20.35 10.70
N GLU A 406 -25.72 21.65 10.61
CA GLU A 406 -25.38 22.31 9.35
C GLU A 406 -23.91 22.07 9.02
N ILE A 407 -23.61 21.76 7.75
CA ILE A 407 -22.25 21.55 7.28
C ILE A 407 -21.53 22.89 7.25
N PRO A 408 -20.40 23.07 7.96
CA PRO A 408 -19.69 24.34 8.02
C PRO A 408 -19.07 24.69 6.66
N SER A 409 -19.18 25.95 6.26
CA SER A 409 -18.57 26.49 5.04
C SER A 409 -17.40 27.44 5.32
N SER A 410 -17.28 27.86 6.55
CA SER A 410 -16.21 28.74 7.02
C SER A 410 -15.66 28.28 8.38
N TYR A 411 -14.50 28.80 8.76
CA TYR A 411 -13.97 28.57 10.11
C TYR A 411 -14.88 29.14 11.21
N ASP A 412 -15.63 30.20 10.93
CA ASP A 412 -16.62 30.68 11.87
C ASP A 412 -17.76 29.69 12.10
N ASP A 413 -18.30 29.13 11.01
CA ASP A 413 -19.35 28.11 11.10
C ASP A 413 -18.83 26.88 11.84
N LEU A 414 -17.60 26.44 11.55
CA LEU A 414 -16.96 25.30 12.23
C LEU A 414 -16.80 25.58 13.75
N LEU A 415 -16.31 26.77 14.11
CA LEU A 415 -16.14 27.16 15.50
C LEU A 415 -17.48 27.33 16.24
N ASP A 416 -18.54 27.69 15.55
CA ASP A 416 -19.90 27.75 16.12
C ASP A 416 -20.55 26.35 16.22
N LEU A 417 -20.17 25.42 15.36
CA LEU A 417 -20.67 24.04 15.35
C LEU A 417 -20.04 23.17 16.45
N ILE A 418 -18.73 23.31 16.71
CA ILE A 418 -17.99 22.50 17.68
C ILE A 418 -18.66 22.44 19.07
N PRO A 419 -19.05 23.56 19.69
CA PRO A 419 -19.79 23.53 20.97
C PRO A 419 -21.13 22.81 20.88
N GLN A 420 -21.84 22.94 19.77
CA GLN A 420 -23.15 22.28 19.58
C GLN A 420 -22.98 20.76 19.54
N ILE A 421 -21.93 20.25 18.90
CA ILE A 421 -21.62 18.83 18.89
C ILE A 421 -21.25 18.35 20.30
N TRP A 422 -20.44 19.12 21.06
CA TRP A 422 -20.10 18.76 22.44
C TRP A 422 -21.34 18.68 23.35
N ASP A 423 -22.28 19.61 23.18
CA ASP A 423 -23.49 19.68 23.99
C ASP A 423 -24.57 18.63 23.56
N SER A 424 -24.42 18.00 22.40
CA SER A 424 -25.41 17.07 21.84
C SER A 424 -25.39 15.69 22.47
N GLY A 425 -24.32 15.28 23.15
CA GLY A 425 -24.09 13.92 23.64
C GLY A 425 -23.61 12.93 22.58
N LEU A 426 -23.44 13.35 21.30
CA LEU A 426 -23.01 12.49 20.21
C LEU A 426 -21.69 11.77 20.50
N LEU A 427 -20.72 12.49 21.07
CA LEU A 427 -19.37 11.95 21.36
C LEU A 427 -19.37 10.99 22.56
N GLU A 428 -20.30 11.17 23.51
CA GLU A 428 -20.38 10.32 24.72
C GLU A 428 -21.08 8.97 24.48
N GLU A 429 -22.06 8.94 23.57
CA GLU A 429 -22.99 7.82 23.45
C GLU A 429 -22.65 6.85 22.32
N ASN A 430 -21.86 7.25 21.32
CA ASN A 430 -21.81 6.56 20.03
C ASN A 430 -20.40 6.22 19.49
N GLY A 431 -19.35 6.35 20.31
CA GLY A 431 -17.98 6.01 19.87
C GLY A 431 -17.39 6.95 18.80
N TYR A 432 -17.87 8.21 18.76
CA TYR A 432 -17.30 9.22 17.88
C TYR A 432 -16.33 10.14 18.62
N VAL A 433 -15.34 10.66 17.90
CA VAL A 433 -14.44 11.74 18.37
C VAL A 433 -14.58 12.95 17.46
N MET A 434 -14.29 14.14 17.99
CA MET A 434 -14.44 15.37 17.20
C MET A 434 -13.46 15.37 16.02
N PHE A 435 -12.17 15.12 16.27
CA PHE A 435 -11.10 15.16 15.29
C PHE A 435 -10.28 13.86 15.29
N ASP A 436 -9.64 13.58 14.17
CA ASP A 436 -8.75 12.42 14.00
C ASP A 436 -7.44 12.49 14.80
N THR A 437 -7.14 13.62 15.41
CA THR A 437 -5.91 13.86 16.16
C THR A 437 -6.02 13.41 17.63
N ILE A 438 -4.99 12.74 18.12
CA ILE A 438 -5.02 12.07 19.43
C ILE A 438 -4.81 13.04 20.61
N SER A 439 -4.16 14.19 20.42
CA SER A 439 -3.63 14.91 21.56
C SER A 439 -3.80 16.42 21.60
N CYS A 440 -4.09 17.11 20.51
CA CYS A 440 -3.93 18.56 20.44
C CYS A 440 -4.95 19.28 19.56
N CYS A 441 -6.26 19.09 19.81
CA CYS A 441 -7.33 19.70 18.98
C CYS A 441 -7.10 21.17 18.63
N ARG A 442 -6.70 22.01 19.61
CA ARG A 442 -6.39 23.42 19.37
C ARG A 442 -5.18 23.60 18.47
N GLU A 443 -4.12 22.84 18.69
CA GLU A 443 -2.88 22.96 17.92
C GLU A 443 -3.11 22.58 16.47
N ASP A 444 -3.71 21.44 16.22
CA ASP A 444 -3.93 20.93 14.89
C ASP A 444 -4.93 21.79 14.11
N LEU A 445 -6.03 22.20 14.75
CA LEU A 445 -6.97 23.12 14.13
C LEU A 445 -6.35 24.48 13.82
N PHE A 446 -5.48 24.99 14.69
CA PHE A 446 -4.79 26.26 14.46
C PHE A 446 -3.78 26.17 13.31
N ARG A 447 -3.03 25.09 13.24
CA ARG A 447 -2.10 24.81 12.13
C ARG A 447 -2.83 24.69 10.80
N THR A 448 -3.91 23.93 10.77
CA THR A 448 -4.76 23.77 9.58
C THR A 448 -5.36 25.12 9.14
N PHE A 449 -5.84 25.94 10.10
CA PHE A 449 -6.32 27.28 9.79
C PHE A 449 -5.24 28.18 9.19
N VAL A 450 -4.03 28.20 9.76
CA VAL A 450 -2.91 28.99 9.23
C VAL A 450 -2.55 28.56 7.82
N ARG A 451 -2.47 27.25 7.59
CA ARG A 451 -2.22 26.67 6.25
C ARG A 451 -3.31 27.13 5.27
N GLN A 452 -4.57 26.95 5.62
CA GLN A 452 -5.70 27.36 4.79
C GLN A 452 -5.69 28.84 4.45
N TYR A 453 -5.40 29.71 5.41
CA TYR A 453 -5.30 31.15 5.20
C TYR A 453 -4.20 31.53 4.19
N ILE A 454 -3.05 30.86 4.25
CA ILE A 454 -1.97 31.03 3.29
C ILE A 454 -2.41 30.59 1.89
N ARG A 455 -3.06 29.43 1.75
CA ARG A 455 -3.54 28.89 0.46
C ARG A 455 -4.59 29.80 -0.20
N GLU A 456 -5.54 30.30 0.59
CA GLU A 456 -6.53 31.24 0.08
C GLU A 456 -5.90 32.57 -0.37
N SER A 457 -4.88 33.05 0.34
CA SER A 457 -4.11 34.21 -0.08
C SER A 457 -3.40 33.97 -1.42
N GLN A 458 -2.76 32.82 -1.59
CA GLN A 458 -2.11 32.41 -2.83
C GLN A 458 -3.12 32.33 -3.99
N MET A 459 -4.27 31.70 -3.76
CA MET A 459 -5.36 31.59 -4.74
C MET A 459 -5.83 32.97 -5.23
N ARG A 460 -5.83 33.95 -4.36
CA ARG A 460 -6.17 35.36 -4.69
C ARG A 460 -5.00 36.12 -5.33
N GLY A 461 -3.83 35.52 -5.48
CA GLY A 461 -2.61 36.19 -5.91
C GLY A 461 -2.14 37.27 -4.93
N GLN A 462 -2.42 37.09 -3.63
CA GLN A 462 -2.07 38.01 -2.56
C GLN A 462 -0.98 37.42 -1.67
N THR A 463 -0.14 38.31 -1.12
CA THR A 463 0.77 37.93 -0.07
C THR A 463 -0.01 37.76 1.24
N PRO A 464 0.08 36.62 1.95
CA PRO A 464 -0.57 36.43 3.24
C PRO A 464 -0.15 37.53 4.23
N SER A 465 -1.09 38.06 5.00
CA SER A 465 -0.82 39.01 6.07
C SER A 465 -1.48 38.55 7.37
N PHE A 466 -0.68 38.04 8.27
CA PHE A 466 -1.15 37.59 9.60
C PHE A 466 -1.60 38.75 10.52
N SER A 467 -1.35 40.00 10.13
CA SER A 467 -1.88 41.19 10.78
C SER A 467 -3.28 41.57 10.25
N ASP A 468 -3.84 40.79 9.32
CA ASP A 468 -5.21 40.97 8.83
C ASP A 468 -6.22 40.81 9.96
N THR A 469 -7.28 41.62 9.94
CA THR A 469 -8.28 41.66 11.01
C THR A 469 -9.07 40.37 11.12
N GLU A 470 -9.41 39.73 9.97
CA GLU A 470 -10.16 38.47 9.94
C GLU A 470 -9.28 37.34 10.41
N PHE A 471 -8.03 37.26 9.95
CA PHE A 471 -7.08 36.28 10.47
C PHE A 471 -6.97 36.35 11.99
N LEU A 472 -6.72 37.57 12.55
CA LEU A 472 -6.57 37.76 13.98
C LEU A 472 -7.83 37.39 14.76
N ARG A 473 -9.01 37.66 14.20
CA ARG A 473 -10.29 37.37 14.82
C ARG A 473 -10.50 35.83 14.93
N ILE A 474 -10.33 35.10 13.85
CA ILE A 474 -10.50 33.64 13.84
C ILE A 474 -9.39 32.94 14.64
N ALA A 475 -8.14 33.34 14.46
CA ALA A 475 -7.00 32.85 15.24
C ALA A 475 -7.23 33.00 16.76
N LYS A 476 -7.79 34.15 17.19
CA LYS A 476 -8.12 34.36 18.59
C LYS A 476 -9.23 33.40 19.06
N ARG A 477 -10.28 33.20 18.26
CA ARG A 477 -11.35 32.25 18.59
C ARG A 477 -10.78 30.85 18.80
N ILE A 478 -9.97 30.33 17.86
CA ILE A 478 -9.35 29.00 17.98
C ILE A 478 -8.52 28.90 19.27
N LEU A 479 -7.67 29.90 19.53
CA LEU A 479 -6.78 29.88 20.70
C LEU A 479 -7.51 30.02 22.05
N THR A 480 -8.73 30.58 22.08
CA THR A 480 -9.47 30.82 23.31
C THR A 480 -10.68 29.93 23.52
N GLU A 481 -11.34 29.45 22.45
CA GLU A 481 -12.58 28.71 22.50
C GLU A 481 -12.33 27.19 22.40
N ILE A 482 -11.27 26.76 21.68
CA ILE A 482 -10.95 25.34 21.52
C ILE A 482 -10.04 24.86 22.67
N PRO A 483 -10.34 23.76 23.34
CA PRO A 483 -9.51 23.19 24.40
C PRO A 483 -8.19 22.65 23.85
N LEU A 484 -7.17 22.53 24.71
CA LEU A 484 -5.87 21.95 24.33
C LEU A 484 -5.98 20.48 23.96
N THR A 485 -6.81 19.75 24.70
CA THR A 485 -7.06 18.33 24.49
C THR A 485 -8.54 18.10 24.28
N ASP A 486 -8.91 17.03 23.61
CA ASP A 486 -10.30 16.65 23.47
C ASP A 486 -10.94 16.47 24.85
N PRO A 487 -12.09 17.13 25.14
CA PRO A 487 -12.81 16.92 26.38
C PRO A 487 -13.41 15.53 26.52
N PHE A 488 -13.53 14.77 25.43
CA PHE A 488 -14.02 13.40 25.37
C PHE A 488 -12.85 12.46 25.02
N PRO A 489 -12.14 11.91 26.03
CA PRO A 489 -10.99 11.06 25.78
C PRO A 489 -11.43 9.77 25.07
N ARG A 490 -10.59 9.31 24.17
CA ARG A 490 -10.79 8.06 23.42
C ARG A 490 -10.88 6.86 24.36
N GLY A 491 -11.73 5.89 24.00
CA GLY A 491 -11.76 4.59 24.66
C GLY A 491 -10.44 3.83 24.52
N GLU A 492 -10.21 2.87 25.38
CA GLU A 492 -8.97 2.07 25.35
C GLU A 492 -8.85 1.20 24.09
N ASP A 493 -9.96 0.93 23.40
CA ASP A 493 -10.03 0.02 22.23
C ASP A 493 -9.73 0.69 20.89
N GLY A 494 -9.66 2.02 20.81
CA GLY A 494 -9.17 2.77 19.62
C GLY A 494 -10.03 2.67 18.34
N GLU A 495 -11.28 2.21 18.44
CA GLU A 495 -12.20 2.03 17.30
C GLU A 495 -13.12 3.24 17.02
N GLU A 496 -12.79 4.41 17.57
CA GLU A 496 -13.64 5.59 17.41
C GLU A 496 -13.46 6.24 16.03
N SER A 497 -14.59 6.63 15.43
CA SER A 497 -14.61 7.32 14.15
C SER A 497 -14.58 8.85 14.35
N PRO A 498 -13.67 9.59 13.70
CA PRO A 498 -13.65 11.04 13.77
C PRO A 498 -14.81 11.64 12.98
N LEU A 499 -15.42 12.70 13.51
CA LEU A 499 -16.41 13.50 12.77
C LEU A 499 -15.74 14.41 11.74
N PHE A 500 -14.55 14.91 12.06
CA PHE A 500 -13.72 15.71 11.17
C PHE A 500 -12.29 15.18 11.14
N MET A 501 -11.76 15.02 9.94
CA MET A 501 -10.34 14.79 9.73
C MET A 501 -9.72 16.13 9.28
N LEU A 502 -8.75 16.64 10.04
CA LEU A 502 -8.20 17.98 9.82
C LEU A 502 -7.23 18.06 8.63
N ASP A 503 -6.53 16.96 8.35
CA ASP A 503 -5.59 16.87 7.25
C ASP A 503 -5.68 15.48 6.60
N CYS A 504 -6.67 15.30 5.74
CA CYS A 504 -6.90 14.04 5.05
C CYS A 504 -6.16 14.03 3.72
N VAL A 505 -5.35 13.01 3.50
CA VAL A 505 -4.65 12.79 2.22
C VAL A 505 -5.54 12.08 1.21
N SER A 506 -5.29 12.36 -0.04
CA SER A 506 -6.13 12.05 -1.21
C SER A 506 -6.75 10.65 -1.30
N ASN A 507 -6.07 9.59 -0.91
CA ASN A 507 -6.64 8.25 -0.98
C ASN A 507 -7.83 8.04 -0.03
N ARG A 508 -7.88 8.76 1.08
CA ARG A 508 -9.01 8.74 2.02
C ARG A 508 -10.18 9.62 1.59
N LEU A 509 -9.95 10.59 0.71
CA LEU A 509 -11.01 11.45 0.19
C LEU A 509 -12.03 10.71 -0.67
N LEU A 510 -11.64 9.55 -1.19
CA LEU A 510 -12.48 8.69 -2.02
C LEU A 510 -13.20 7.62 -1.20
N GLU A 511 -12.95 7.55 0.11
CA GLU A 511 -13.69 6.67 1.01
C GLU A 511 -15.16 7.12 1.13
N ALA A 512 -16.07 6.17 1.19
CA ALA A 512 -17.50 6.45 1.13
C ALA A 512 -18.06 7.17 2.37
N THR A 513 -17.36 7.12 3.51
CA THR A 513 -17.85 7.62 4.80
C THR A 513 -17.55 9.10 5.05
N HIS A 514 -16.45 9.64 4.49
CA HIS A 514 -16.04 11.02 4.70
C HIS A 514 -16.14 11.83 3.41
N ALA A 515 -16.82 12.96 3.47
CA ALA A 515 -16.92 13.89 2.36
C ALA A 515 -15.86 15.01 2.48
N PRO A 516 -15.30 15.47 1.35
CA PRO A 516 -14.43 16.64 1.36
C PRO A 516 -15.14 17.86 1.94
N LEU A 517 -14.45 18.58 2.83
CA LEU A 517 -14.95 19.77 3.50
C LEU A 517 -14.10 20.99 3.15
N ALA A 518 -14.62 21.87 2.32
CA ALA A 518 -13.95 23.10 1.92
C ALA A 518 -14.29 24.26 2.87
N VAL A 519 -13.74 24.24 4.09
CA VAL A 519 -13.89 25.32 5.06
C VAL A 519 -12.98 26.49 4.67
N THR A 520 -13.57 27.68 4.52
CA THR A 520 -12.81 28.87 4.14
C THR A 520 -12.34 29.67 5.35
N ALA A 521 -11.10 30.17 5.27
CA ALA A 521 -10.54 31.13 6.23
C ALA A 521 -10.91 32.59 5.88
N MET A 522 -11.13 32.85 4.58
CA MET A 522 -11.44 34.18 4.07
C MET A 522 -12.70 34.23 3.21
N ASP A 523 -13.06 33.41 2.36
CA ASP A 523 -14.23 33.32 1.47
C ASP A 523 -13.92 32.60 0.13
N THR A 524 -12.67 32.21 -0.09
CA THR A 524 -12.25 31.59 -1.33
C THR A 524 -11.72 30.20 -1.01
N PRO A 525 -12.46 29.13 -1.27
CA PRO A 525 -11.97 27.80 -0.97
C PRO A 525 -10.66 27.53 -1.73
N ALA A 526 -9.68 26.99 -1.03
CA ALA A 526 -8.41 26.59 -1.59
C ALA A 526 -8.06 25.18 -1.08
N VAL A 527 -7.83 24.26 -1.99
CA VAL A 527 -7.46 22.89 -1.71
C VAL A 527 -6.03 22.67 -2.16
N GLU A 528 -5.17 22.33 -1.24
CA GLU A 528 -3.75 22.09 -1.49
C GLU A 528 -3.55 20.82 -2.30
N VAL A 529 -2.71 20.89 -3.32
CA VAL A 529 -2.29 19.74 -4.13
C VAL A 529 -0.77 19.73 -4.24
N GLU A 530 -0.16 18.67 -3.79
CA GLU A 530 1.26 18.37 -4.02
C GLU A 530 1.38 17.32 -5.11
N LEU A 531 2.30 17.53 -6.06
CA LEU A 531 2.50 16.63 -7.18
C LEU A 531 3.91 16.04 -7.14
N LEU A 532 4.03 14.73 -7.27
CA LEU A 532 5.29 14.11 -7.65
C LEU A 532 5.40 14.16 -9.18
N LEU A 533 6.34 14.96 -9.67
CA LEU A 533 6.54 15.25 -11.08
C LEU A 533 7.76 14.50 -11.62
N LEU A 534 7.59 13.81 -12.74
CA LEU A 534 8.68 13.18 -13.48
C LEU A 534 9.16 14.13 -14.59
N VAL A 535 10.41 14.56 -14.49
CA VAL A 535 11.06 15.51 -15.42
C VAL A 535 12.18 14.79 -16.17
N ILE A 536 12.10 14.75 -17.49
CA ILE A 536 13.19 14.19 -18.29
C ILE A 536 14.32 15.21 -18.43
N ASN A 537 15.52 14.78 -18.07
CA ASN A 537 16.74 15.56 -18.16
C ASN A 537 16.99 16.06 -19.61
N PRO A 538 17.13 17.38 -19.85
CA PRO A 538 17.39 17.90 -21.19
C PRO A 538 18.73 17.46 -21.76
N TYR A 539 19.65 17.00 -20.91
CA TYR A 539 20.99 16.54 -21.30
C TYR A 539 21.06 15.02 -21.48
N SER A 540 19.98 14.27 -21.17
CA SER A 540 19.92 12.83 -21.41
C SER A 540 20.08 12.51 -22.90
N GLU A 541 20.84 11.45 -23.18
CA GLU A 541 20.98 10.88 -24.52
C GLU A 541 19.87 9.87 -24.84
N LYS A 542 19.04 9.51 -23.83
CA LYS A 542 18.00 8.46 -23.87
C LYS A 542 16.59 9.03 -23.70
N LYS A 543 16.34 10.20 -24.26
CA LYS A 543 15.06 10.90 -24.11
C LYS A 543 13.87 10.11 -24.64
N ASN A 544 14.05 9.36 -25.73
CA ASN A 544 12.97 8.56 -26.31
C ASN A 544 12.60 7.39 -25.41
N GLU A 545 13.58 6.70 -24.84
CA GLU A 545 13.38 5.62 -23.90
C GLU A 545 12.71 6.13 -22.59
N ALA A 546 13.15 7.31 -22.13
CA ALA A 546 12.53 7.96 -20.98
C ALA A 546 11.08 8.36 -21.25
N ILE A 547 10.74 8.87 -22.45
CA ILE A 547 9.36 9.15 -22.84
C ILE A 547 8.53 7.87 -22.88
N GLN A 548 9.03 6.79 -23.46
CA GLN A 548 8.33 5.49 -23.47
C GLN A 548 8.02 5.00 -22.05
N TYR A 549 8.92 5.23 -21.10
CA TYR A 549 8.67 4.90 -19.72
C TYR A 549 7.56 5.75 -19.10
N LEU A 550 7.52 7.07 -19.35
CA LEU A 550 6.42 7.92 -18.89
C LEU A 550 5.08 7.56 -19.55
N GLU A 551 5.06 7.22 -20.84
CA GLU A 551 3.86 6.72 -21.55
C GLU A 551 3.34 5.44 -20.89
N TYR A 552 4.25 4.51 -20.57
CA TYR A 552 3.90 3.28 -19.89
C TYR A 552 3.30 3.53 -18.49
N LEU A 553 3.94 4.39 -17.68
CA LEU A 553 3.43 4.76 -16.36
C LEU A 553 2.06 5.44 -16.44
N SER A 554 1.88 6.32 -17.44
CA SER A 554 0.59 6.99 -17.68
C SER A 554 -0.54 6.01 -17.95
N ALA A 555 -0.27 4.89 -18.64
CA ALA A 555 -1.26 3.86 -18.97
C ALA A 555 -1.53 2.88 -17.80
N LYS A 556 -0.80 2.96 -16.67
CA LYS A 556 -0.89 2.04 -15.54
C LYS A 556 -1.54 2.65 -14.30
N ARG A 557 -2.19 3.79 -14.42
CA ARG A 557 -2.93 4.42 -13.33
C ARG A 557 -4.12 3.56 -12.91
N THR A 558 -4.37 3.48 -11.62
CA THR A 558 -5.59 2.89 -11.06
C THR A 558 -6.78 3.85 -11.22
N THR A 559 -7.99 3.37 -10.97
CA THR A 559 -9.19 4.23 -10.97
C THR A 559 -9.09 5.33 -9.91
N GLU A 560 -8.52 5.03 -8.73
CA GLU A 560 -8.26 6.02 -7.68
C GLU A 560 -7.30 7.10 -8.16
N ASP A 561 -6.18 6.71 -8.78
CA ASP A 561 -5.21 7.66 -9.35
C ASP A 561 -5.87 8.55 -10.41
N TYR A 562 -6.73 7.98 -11.27
CA TYR A 562 -7.47 8.76 -12.25
C TYR A 562 -8.39 9.79 -11.61
N ALA A 563 -9.13 9.43 -10.57
CA ALA A 563 -10.02 10.35 -9.88
C ALA A 563 -9.28 11.56 -9.29
N LEU A 564 -8.02 11.39 -8.89
CA LEU A 564 -7.19 12.46 -8.33
C LEU A 564 -6.61 13.42 -9.37
N PHE A 565 -6.50 12.97 -10.63
CA PHE A 565 -5.87 13.76 -11.69
C PHE A 565 -6.83 14.27 -12.74
N THR A 566 -7.92 13.53 -13.01
CA THR A 566 -8.75 13.75 -14.19
C THR A 566 -10.23 13.90 -13.85
N THR A 567 -10.96 14.54 -14.75
CA THR A 567 -12.43 14.69 -14.70
C THR A 567 -13.15 13.47 -15.25
N MET A 568 -12.42 12.50 -15.79
CA MET A 568 -12.94 11.31 -16.46
C MET A 568 -12.73 10.10 -15.57
N THR A 569 -13.72 9.75 -14.75
CA THR A 569 -13.60 8.60 -13.86
C THR A 569 -14.96 7.94 -13.68
N ASP A 570 -14.98 6.64 -13.91
CA ASP A 570 -16.13 5.79 -13.54
C ASP A 570 -15.96 5.32 -12.08
N PRO A 571 -17.05 5.04 -11.37
CA PRO A 571 -17.00 4.45 -10.04
C PRO A 571 -16.18 3.16 -10.04
N ALA A 572 -15.30 3.01 -9.06
CA ALA A 572 -14.60 1.75 -8.84
C ALA A 572 -15.49 0.81 -8.04
N ILE A 573 -15.70 -0.38 -8.57
CA ILE A 573 -16.52 -1.43 -7.97
C ILE A 573 -15.65 -2.67 -7.78
N ASP A 574 -15.68 -3.24 -6.58
CA ASP A 574 -15.10 -4.54 -6.30
C ASP A 574 -15.81 -5.62 -7.13
N PRO A 575 -15.16 -6.24 -8.13
CA PRO A 575 -15.82 -7.18 -9.04
C PRO A 575 -16.30 -8.45 -8.34
N VAL A 576 -15.67 -8.81 -7.21
CA VAL A 576 -16.03 -10.02 -6.45
C VAL A 576 -17.29 -9.75 -5.62
N VAL A 577 -17.32 -8.63 -4.90
CA VAL A 577 -18.51 -8.24 -4.15
C VAL A 577 -19.66 -7.91 -5.11
N HIS A 578 -19.36 -7.34 -6.28
CA HIS A 578 -20.37 -7.11 -7.31
C HIS A 578 -21.02 -8.41 -7.79
N LYS A 579 -20.22 -9.45 -8.06
CA LYS A 579 -20.76 -10.76 -8.43
C LYS A 579 -21.67 -11.34 -7.35
N GLN A 580 -21.30 -11.22 -6.08
CA GLN A 580 -22.13 -11.66 -4.96
C GLN A 580 -23.42 -10.84 -4.86
N TYR A 581 -23.33 -9.53 -5.10
CA TYR A 581 -24.50 -8.67 -5.19
C TYR A 581 -25.46 -9.13 -6.29
N GLU A 582 -24.95 -9.49 -7.48
CA GLU A 582 -25.77 -10.04 -8.57
C GLU A 582 -26.42 -11.36 -8.18
N GLU A 583 -25.68 -12.29 -7.58
CA GLU A 583 -26.17 -13.59 -7.10
C GLU A 583 -27.25 -13.44 -5.99
N ALA A 584 -27.03 -12.51 -5.06
CA ALA A 584 -28.02 -12.20 -4.02
C ALA A 584 -29.30 -11.55 -4.61
N CYS A 585 -29.15 -10.70 -5.63
CA CYS A 585 -30.28 -10.15 -6.36
C CYS A 585 -31.09 -11.25 -7.08
N GLU A 586 -30.41 -12.20 -7.74
CA GLU A 586 -31.07 -13.34 -8.39
C GLU A 586 -31.81 -14.22 -7.37
N ALA A 587 -31.16 -14.51 -6.23
CA ALA A 587 -31.78 -15.28 -5.14
C ALA A 587 -33.01 -14.58 -4.56
N LEU A 588 -32.94 -13.26 -4.37
CA LEU A 588 -34.10 -12.47 -3.91
C LEU A 588 -35.27 -12.50 -4.91
N GLU A 589 -34.99 -12.34 -6.20
CA GLU A 589 -36.03 -12.40 -7.22
C GLU A 589 -36.62 -13.80 -7.35
N ALA A 590 -35.81 -14.87 -7.24
CA ALA A 590 -36.29 -16.25 -7.21
C ALA A 590 -37.21 -16.51 -6.01
N GLU A 591 -36.86 -16.04 -4.81
CA GLU A 591 -37.65 -16.19 -3.60
C GLU A 591 -38.98 -15.40 -3.68
N LYS A 592 -38.95 -14.19 -4.24
CA LYS A 592 -40.17 -13.41 -4.52
C LYS A 592 -41.09 -14.14 -5.49
N ALA A 593 -40.55 -14.82 -6.50
CA ALA A 593 -41.35 -15.61 -7.44
C ALA A 593 -41.96 -16.84 -6.79
N LEU A 594 -41.22 -17.55 -5.91
CA LEU A 594 -41.72 -18.68 -5.13
C LEU A 594 -42.85 -18.25 -4.18
N ALA A 595 -42.71 -17.14 -3.49
CA ALA A 595 -43.74 -16.61 -2.59
C ALA A 595 -45.08 -16.31 -3.28
N GLN A 596 -45.09 -16.09 -4.59
CA GLN A 596 -46.33 -15.92 -5.38
C GLN A 596 -47.05 -17.23 -5.67
N THR A 597 -46.36 -18.36 -5.63
CA THR A 597 -46.86 -19.66 -6.05
C THR A 597 -47.11 -20.64 -4.91
N GLU A 598 -46.46 -20.44 -3.77
CA GLU A 598 -46.52 -21.33 -2.61
C GLU A 598 -47.31 -20.72 -1.43
N PRO A 599 -48.07 -21.54 -0.65
CA PRO A 599 -48.96 -21.04 0.38
C PRO A 599 -48.28 -20.65 1.73
N ASP A 600 -46.99 -20.91 1.94
CA ASP A 600 -46.33 -20.61 3.21
C ASP A 600 -45.76 -19.18 3.22
N ILE A 601 -46.63 -18.21 3.32
CA ILE A 601 -46.37 -16.78 3.24
C ILE A 601 -45.37 -16.28 4.33
N PRO A 602 -45.41 -16.72 5.63
CA PRO A 602 -44.50 -16.20 6.65
C PRO A 602 -43.04 -16.59 6.43
N ALA A 603 -42.76 -17.84 6.03
CA ALA A 603 -41.39 -18.32 5.78
C ALA A 603 -40.75 -17.60 4.58
N HIS A 604 -41.50 -17.40 3.50
CA HIS A 604 -41.04 -16.62 2.34
C HIS A 604 -40.81 -15.15 2.69
N GLN A 605 -41.64 -14.55 3.53
CA GLN A 605 -41.45 -13.15 3.95
C GLN A 605 -40.18 -12.95 4.77
N GLU A 606 -39.88 -13.87 5.71
CA GLU A 606 -38.65 -13.82 6.51
C GLU A 606 -37.41 -13.95 5.62
N LYS A 607 -37.41 -14.89 4.67
CA LYS A 607 -36.32 -15.11 3.74
C LYS A 607 -36.13 -13.94 2.76
N ILE A 608 -37.22 -13.36 2.25
CA ILE A 608 -37.18 -12.15 1.41
C ILE A 608 -36.61 -10.97 2.19
N SER A 609 -36.93 -10.82 3.47
CA SER A 609 -36.37 -9.76 4.30
C SER A 609 -34.84 -9.96 4.47
N ALA A 610 -34.40 -11.17 4.84
CA ALA A 610 -33.00 -11.48 4.99
C ALA A 610 -32.19 -11.25 3.70
N LEU A 611 -32.71 -11.76 2.55
CA LEU A 611 -32.06 -11.52 1.25
C LEU A 611 -32.05 -10.04 0.84
N SER A 612 -33.09 -9.27 1.23
CA SER A 612 -33.12 -7.83 0.96
C SER A 612 -32.07 -7.07 1.76
N ASP A 613 -31.88 -7.46 3.03
CA ASP A 613 -30.84 -6.88 3.89
C ASP A 613 -29.43 -7.24 3.37
N GLU A 614 -29.24 -8.49 2.91
CA GLU A 614 -27.99 -8.94 2.28
C GLU A 614 -27.70 -8.17 0.98
N VAL A 615 -28.68 -8.02 0.09
CA VAL A 615 -28.54 -7.22 -1.15
C VAL A 615 -28.17 -5.78 -0.83
N MET A 616 -28.76 -5.18 0.20
CA MET A 616 -28.40 -3.81 0.61
C MET A 616 -26.99 -3.72 1.15
N ALA A 617 -26.56 -4.67 1.97
CA ALA A 617 -25.19 -4.72 2.51
C ALA A 617 -24.14 -4.89 1.39
N LEU A 618 -24.36 -5.85 0.50
CA LEU A 618 -23.47 -6.10 -0.64
C LEU A 618 -23.40 -4.91 -1.61
N LYS A 619 -24.53 -4.23 -1.81
CA LYS A 619 -24.59 -3.02 -2.63
C LYS A 619 -23.69 -1.90 -2.10
N GLN A 620 -23.56 -1.78 -0.79
CA GLN A 620 -22.66 -0.80 -0.17
C GLN A 620 -21.21 -1.29 -0.20
N GLN A 621 -20.98 -2.55 0.13
CA GLN A 621 -19.64 -3.14 0.21
C GLN A 621 -18.93 -3.23 -1.14
N GLN A 622 -19.66 -3.38 -2.26
CA GLN A 622 -19.04 -3.45 -3.59
C GLN A 622 -18.38 -2.15 -4.05
N VAL A 623 -18.71 -1.03 -3.43
CA VAL A 623 -18.26 0.29 -3.88
C VAL A 623 -16.90 0.60 -3.23
N LEU A 624 -15.84 0.58 -4.01
CA LEU A 624 -14.49 1.03 -3.59
C LEU A 624 -14.37 2.55 -3.68
N VAL A 625 -14.77 3.11 -4.82
CA VAL A 625 -14.83 4.57 -5.02
C VAL A 625 -16.21 4.90 -5.59
N SER A 626 -17.01 5.59 -4.82
CA SER A 626 -18.38 5.93 -5.23
C SER A 626 -18.41 7.09 -6.23
N GLN A 627 -19.43 7.12 -7.11
CA GLN A 627 -19.68 8.29 -7.96
C GLN A 627 -19.82 9.55 -7.12
N HIS A 628 -20.47 9.46 -5.97
CA HIS A 628 -20.64 10.60 -5.07
C HIS A 628 -19.29 11.14 -4.54
N ALA A 629 -18.36 10.27 -4.16
CA ALA A 629 -17.00 10.67 -3.74
C ALA A 629 -16.25 11.35 -4.90
N ILE A 630 -16.32 10.78 -6.10
CA ILE A 630 -15.76 11.35 -7.32
C ILE A 630 -16.36 12.73 -7.60
N ASP A 631 -17.68 12.86 -7.57
CA ASP A 631 -18.37 14.13 -7.84
C ASP A 631 -18.01 15.21 -6.79
N ASN A 632 -17.92 14.82 -5.51
CA ASN A 632 -17.47 15.72 -4.43
C ASN A 632 -16.04 16.20 -4.67
N TYR A 633 -15.13 15.30 -5.05
CA TYR A 633 -13.75 15.63 -5.35
C TYR A 633 -13.65 16.53 -6.59
N HIS A 634 -14.37 16.20 -7.66
CA HIS A 634 -14.44 17.02 -8.87
C HIS A 634 -15.02 18.41 -8.60
N GLY A 635 -16.00 18.51 -7.70
CA GLY A 635 -16.59 19.78 -7.27
C GLY A 635 -15.58 20.73 -6.61
N LEU A 636 -14.45 20.21 -6.11
CA LEU A 636 -13.36 21.00 -5.53
C LEU A 636 -12.29 21.41 -6.54
N SER A 637 -12.32 20.89 -7.77
CA SER A 637 -11.22 21.06 -8.75
C SER A 637 -10.92 22.52 -9.10
N ASP A 638 -11.93 23.40 -9.08
CA ASP A 638 -11.75 24.84 -9.27
C ASP A 638 -11.03 25.53 -8.09
N SER A 639 -10.96 24.84 -6.95
CA SER A 639 -10.29 25.31 -5.73
C SER A 639 -8.86 24.77 -5.59
N PHE A 640 -8.39 23.94 -6.52
CA PHE A 640 -7.06 23.32 -6.43
C PHE A 640 -5.95 24.36 -6.56
N VAL A 641 -5.03 24.34 -5.61
CA VAL A 641 -3.80 25.13 -5.58
C VAL A 641 -2.63 24.16 -5.53
N VAL A 642 -1.92 24.01 -6.65
CA VAL A 642 -0.71 23.21 -6.68
C VAL A 642 0.42 23.98 -6.06
N LEU A 643 1.07 23.38 -5.05
CA LEU A 643 2.23 23.99 -4.41
C LEU A 643 3.44 23.94 -5.35
N LEU A 644 4.03 25.12 -5.57
CA LEU A 644 5.24 25.31 -6.36
C LEU A 644 6.45 25.79 -5.56
N GLU A 645 6.23 26.11 -4.31
CA GLU A 645 7.24 26.61 -3.37
C GLU A 645 7.09 25.86 -2.05
N GLU A 646 8.20 25.70 -1.33
CA GLU A 646 8.22 25.06 -0.02
C GLU A 646 7.14 25.67 0.89
N ASP A 647 6.40 24.80 1.57
CA ASP A 647 5.36 25.25 2.49
C ASP A 647 5.97 26.08 3.63
N ILE A 648 5.68 27.37 3.61
CA ILE A 648 6.16 28.31 4.63
C ILE A 648 5.82 27.85 6.05
N THR A 649 4.71 27.14 6.24
CA THR A 649 4.31 26.62 7.56
C THR A 649 5.23 25.53 8.08
N GLN A 650 5.89 24.77 7.20
CA GLN A 650 6.86 23.73 7.55
C GLN A 650 8.27 24.27 7.78
N SER A 651 8.51 25.54 7.47
CA SER A 651 9.80 26.16 7.74
C SER A 651 10.09 26.19 9.24
N GLN A 652 11.33 25.87 9.63
CA GLN A 652 11.74 25.84 11.04
C GLN A 652 11.38 27.14 11.80
N ARG A 653 11.43 28.29 11.13
CA ARG A 653 11.10 29.58 11.74
C ARG A 653 9.61 29.74 11.97
N MET A 654 8.77 29.40 11.01
CA MET A 654 7.31 29.48 11.17
C MET A 654 6.84 28.46 12.22
N GLU A 655 7.37 27.27 12.17
CA GLU A 655 7.10 26.21 13.14
C GLU A 655 7.41 26.66 14.58
N MET A 656 8.54 27.32 14.79
CA MET A 656 8.88 27.88 16.09
C MET A 656 7.91 29.00 16.52
N LEU A 657 7.42 29.82 15.59
CA LEU A 657 6.44 30.87 15.90
C LEU A 657 5.08 30.26 16.26
N LEU A 658 4.63 29.26 15.49
CA LEU A 658 3.39 28.53 15.76
C LEU A 658 3.42 27.84 17.13
N SER A 659 4.45 27.11 17.44
CA SER A 659 4.61 26.44 18.74
C SER A 659 4.55 27.43 19.89
N ARG A 660 5.23 28.58 19.79
CA ARG A 660 5.26 29.60 20.84
C ARG A 660 3.92 30.29 21.08
N VAL A 661 3.11 30.55 20.03
CA VAL A 661 1.79 31.13 20.19
C VAL A 661 0.82 30.14 20.81
N LEU A 662 0.92 28.87 20.43
CA LEU A 662 0.12 27.76 20.97
C LEU A 662 0.42 27.49 22.45
N GLU A 663 1.69 27.56 22.85
CA GLU A 663 2.12 27.48 24.24
C GLU A 663 1.74 28.73 25.08
N GLY A 664 1.30 29.80 24.44
CA GLY A 664 1.01 31.06 25.09
C GLY A 664 2.26 31.88 25.48
N SER A 665 3.46 31.43 25.07
CA SER A 665 4.73 32.14 25.31
C SER A 665 4.96 33.31 24.37
N LEU A 666 4.19 33.40 23.25
CA LEU A 666 4.20 34.51 22.31
C LEU A 666 2.77 35.04 22.15
N PRO A 667 2.48 36.31 22.43
CA PRO A 667 1.18 36.91 22.17
C PRO A 667 0.82 36.89 20.68
N LEU A 668 -0.47 36.70 20.35
CA LEU A 668 -0.96 36.58 18.96
C LEU A 668 -0.55 37.76 18.07
N ASN A 669 -0.58 39.00 18.60
CA ASN A 669 -0.16 40.20 17.87
C ASN A 669 1.35 40.24 17.58
N GLN A 670 2.18 39.65 18.43
CA GLN A 670 3.62 39.53 18.17
C GLN A 670 3.91 38.35 17.20
N PHE A 671 3.15 37.28 17.30
CA PHE A 671 3.18 36.20 16.30
C PHE A 671 2.90 36.77 14.91
N SER A 672 1.78 37.49 14.73
CA SER A 672 1.38 38.06 13.45
C SER A 672 2.44 38.98 12.83
N GLN A 673 3.01 39.86 13.62
CA GLN A 673 4.09 40.75 13.16
C GLN A 673 5.35 39.98 12.74
N SER A 674 5.76 38.99 13.54
CA SER A 674 6.95 38.18 13.25
C SER A 674 6.75 37.29 12.00
N ALA A 675 5.54 36.77 11.81
CA ALA A 675 5.18 35.98 10.64
C ALA A 675 5.14 36.85 9.36
N ASP A 676 4.54 38.07 9.44
CA ASP A 676 4.54 39.03 8.32
C ASP A 676 5.96 39.48 7.94
N GLU A 677 6.84 39.67 8.92
CA GLU A 677 8.26 39.97 8.68
C GLU A 677 8.97 38.82 7.99
N TYR A 678 8.68 37.59 8.42
CA TYR A 678 9.28 36.38 7.84
C TYR A 678 8.84 36.19 6.38
N ILE A 679 7.55 36.31 6.08
CA ILE A 679 7.04 36.19 4.69
C ILE A 679 7.66 37.27 3.79
N ARG A 680 7.73 38.51 4.24
CA ARG A 680 8.38 39.58 3.46
C ARG A 680 9.84 39.27 3.15
N MET A 681 10.56 38.68 4.09
CA MET A 681 11.93 38.24 3.87
C MET A 681 12.04 37.15 2.80
N MET A 682 11.21 36.11 2.90
CA MET A 682 11.18 35.03 1.91
C MET A 682 10.83 35.50 0.51
N MET A 683 9.95 36.48 0.35
CA MET A 683 9.57 37.03 -0.97
C MET A 683 10.62 37.99 -1.57
N THR A 684 11.63 38.40 -0.81
CA THR A 684 12.70 39.30 -1.29
C THR A 684 13.99 38.53 -1.64
N GLU A 685 14.14 37.32 -1.19
CA GLU A 685 15.21 36.40 -1.58
C GLU A 685 14.87 35.63 -2.88
#